data_097d0f9e4b2191b103d71a4537c3eef7
#
_entry.id   097d0f9e4b2191b103d71a4537c3eef7
#
_cell.length_a   1.000
_cell.length_b   1.000
_cell.length_c   1.000
_cell.angle_alpha   90.00
_cell.angle_beta   90.00
_cell.angle_gamma   90.00
#
_symmetry.space_group_name_H-M   'P 1'
#
loop_
_entity.id
_entity.type
_entity.pdbx_description
1 polymer ?
#
loop_
_entity_poly.entity_id
_entity_poly.type
_entity_poly.pdbx_seq_one_letter_code
_entity_poly.pdbx_strand_id
1 'polypeptide(L)'
;MRRIGPAVAVAAALALAVQPFALSAQAGPTPPGAAATTSSGKASVNPEPQQTTPRRDGFALGRTVGLVRGPTTDADAERVVRATLERAGVRTVRVTDGADPRTDVTVWLGGNDRALQDLDVAPPAGLAAEGYVLAVGTYRGRHQVVLAGVDTDGTYYAARTLDQLVRGRQVGGTEIRDWPTMRYRGSIEGFYGTPWSQADRLDHLDYLGAHRMNTYEYAPKDDPYHREQWRDPYPADKLAELGELVNRARGNKVDFTFALSPGLSICYTADADYQALVAKFEALYALGARSFNVPLDDIDYNTWHCDADRAKYGTGGGAAGQAQSELLNRIQREWVATKPGVAPLQMVPTEYYNVSETPYKKALREQLDAAVVVHWTGIGVVPKTITAAQAAEAKAVFGHDILVWDNYPVNDYAAGRLLLADYSGRERGIADHVVGVISNPMNQAAVSKVALSSFAELGWKPATYDERAAWERALAERAGGDRRTIEALKVFADLNTYDTTLHPESAPELAARIDAFWTAYDGEKDRAIRRLLPYFQAVTRAPVQIRAGVVDPAFGDEAKAWLDATVLWGQALEESLGLLEALDHGDGAAAWAKRQEIDKLTGQAKAIRDVREPHSGTYPRIGEGVVDVFVAKVGQVHDAWMGLLPGRTATASVPTYAENVPGRMVDGDESTFYWSNRAPAANDEIRVDLGAVREIGAIALLMGKDGSPDDVIQSGALEWSADGQTWTELTRATTAEVRATAPAGTKARYVRYRALAANASNWLVVREFSVQVTDGSEVVLTASGGPAPAEGSALARAVDGDVGTAYVAGAAPGEGDVLTVTASSPAVVDRVTVLQRADAAAAGRVEVHTAAGWREVGVVRSAYAALRVSGTVDAVRVRWTARATAPQVAEVILHRATG
;
A
#
# COMPACT_ATOMS: atom_id res chain seq x y z
N MET A 1 26.13 54.91 -16.23
CA MET A 1 27.45 55.34 -16.73
C MET A 1 28.18 54.11 -17.26
N ARG A 2 28.54 54.18 -18.52
CA ARG A 2 29.63 53.52 -19.26
C ARG A 2 29.69 51.98 -19.18
N ARG A 3 29.32 51.21 -20.23
CA ARG A 3 29.98 51.01 -21.55
C ARG A 3 31.37 50.35 -21.36
N ILE A 4 31.77 49.25 -21.97
CA ILE A 4 31.89 48.78 -23.35
C ILE A 4 32.41 47.32 -23.24
N GLY A 5 31.99 46.27 -23.84
CA GLY A 5 32.03 45.52 -25.02
C GLY A 5 33.39 45.35 -25.73
N PRO A 6 33.49 44.59 -26.86
CA PRO A 6 33.37 43.13 -27.05
C PRO A 6 34.59 42.53 -27.78
N ALA A 7 34.39 41.36 -28.39
CA ALA A 7 35.14 40.76 -29.52
C ALA A 7 36.13 39.63 -29.14
N VAL A 8 36.40 38.58 -29.89
CA VAL A 8 36.10 38.18 -31.27
C VAL A 8 36.38 36.65 -31.38
N ALA A 9 35.65 36.00 -32.24
CA ALA A 9 35.73 34.61 -32.68
C ALA A 9 37.05 34.23 -33.37
N VAL A 10 37.39 32.93 -33.36
CA VAL A 10 37.92 32.26 -34.56
C VAL A 10 37.45 30.84 -34.61
N ALA A 11 36.79 30.46 -35.71
CA ALA A 11 36.44 29.15 -36.12
C ALA A 11 37.61 28.47 -36.85
N ALA A 12 37.68 27.14 -36.72
CA ALA A 12 38.32 26.32 -37.74
C ALA A 12 37.59 24.95 -37.79
N ALA A 13 36.90 24.75 -38.88
CA ALA A 13 36.37 23.48 -39.30
C ALA A 13 37.43 22.68 -40.04
N LEU A 14 37.43 21.35 -39.87
CA LEU A 14 37.90 20.43 -40.89
C LEU A 14 37.12 19.14 -40.82
N ALA A 15 36.61 18.71 -41.94
CA ALA A 15 35.69 17.62 -42.19
C ALA A 15 36.41 16.36 -42.71
N LEU A 16 35.61 15.25 -42.68
CA LEU A 16 35.70 14.07 -43.52
C LEU A 16 36.69 12.93 -43.20
N ALA A 17 36.23 11.78 -42.80
CA ALA A 17 36.10 10.65 -43.74
C ALA A 17 35.31 9.49 -43.16
N VAL A 18 34.28 9.08 -43.85
CA VAL A 18 33.50 7.84 -43.71
C VAL A 18 34.24 6.73 -44.45
N GLN A 19 34.37 5.56 -43.88
CA GLN A 19 34.18 4.30 -44.63
C GLN A 19 33.97 3.09 -43.72
N PRO A 20 33.15 2.14 -44.13
CA PRO A 20 32.78 0.94 -43.34
C PRO A 20 33.63 -0.27 -43.66
N PHE A 21 33.88 -1.15 -42.73
CA PHE A 21 34.29 -2.53 -43.04
C PHE A 21 33.57 -3.56 -42.16
N ALA A 22 33.15 -4.60 -42.85
CA ALA A 22 32.39 -5.69 -42.32
C ALA A 22 33.24 -6.80 -41.69
N LEU A 23 32.59 -7.56 -40.85
CA LEU A 23 32.79 -8.92 -40.34
C LEU A 23 34.08 -9.69 -40.74
N SER A 24 34.74 -10.24 -39.71
CA SER A 24 35.02 -11.65 -39.68
C SER A 24 35.34 -12.10 -38.23
N ALA A 25 34.68 -13.16 -37.80
CA ALA A 25 34.94 -13.88 -36.58
C ALA A 25 36.23 -14.73 -36.67
N GLN A 26 37.10 -14.57 -35.68
CA GLN A 26 38.06 -15.62 -35.37
C GLN A 26 38.31 -15.66 -33.85
N ALA A 27 38.04 -16.82 -33.29
CA ALA A 27 38.36 -17.16 -31.92
C ALA A 27 39.86 -17.32 -31.74
N GLY A 28 40.45 -16.62 -30.78
CA GLY A 28 41.83 -16.80 -30.34
C GLY A 28 41.88 -16.96 -28.81
N PRO A 29 42.87 -17.64 -28.23
CA PRO A 29 42.83 -18.24 -26.91
C PRO A 29 42.95 -17.19 -25.78
N THR A 30 42.20 -17.47 -24.73
CA THR A 30 42.15 -16.73 -23.45
C THR A 30 43.51 -16.77 -22.73
N PRO A 31 44.05 -15.63 -22.28
CA PRO A 31 45.14 -15.61 -21.31
C PRO A 31 44.59 -15.80 -19.87
N PRO A 32 45.33 -16.45 -18.98
CA PRO A 32 44.92 -16.71 -17.62
C PRO A 32 45.20 -15.48 -16.72
N GLY A 33 44.22 -15.14 -15.88
CA GLY A 33 44.47 -14.41 -14.65
C GLY A 33 44.46 -12.89 -14.72
N ALA A 34 43.27 -12.28 -14.89
CA ALA A 34 43.01 -10.98 -14.29
C ALA A 34 42.23 -11.24 -13.00
N ALA A 35 42.86 -11.02 -11.86
CA ALA A 35 42.18 -10.98 -10.59
C ALA A 35 41.05 -9.94 -10.66
N ALA A 36 39.81 -10.43 -10.57
CA ALA A 36 38.66 -9.56 -10.39
C ALA A 36 38.87 -8.79 -9.08
N THR A 37 39.15 -7.50 -9.20
CA THR A 37 39.01 -6.57 -8.11
C THR A 37 37.52 -6.48 -7.80
N THR A 38 37.06 -7.33 -6.89
CA THR A 38 35.74 -7.20 -6.27
C THR A 38 35.75 -5.86 -5.56
N SER A 39 34.98 -4.91 -6.06
CA SER A 39 34.53 -3.80 -5.25
C SER A 39 33.87 -4.40 -4.01
N SER A 40 34.48 -4.23 -2.86
CA SER A 40 33.93 -4.61 -1.57
C SER A 40 32.70 -3.73 -1.32
N GLY A 41 31.53 -4.19 -1.76
CA GLY A 41 30.28 -3.70 -1.19
C GLY A 41 30.36 -3.92 0.32
N LYS A 42 30.28 -2.86 1.11
CA LYS A 42 30.16 -2.98 2.57
C LYS A 42 29.04 -3.99 2.86
N ALA A 43 29.37 -5.08 3.57
CA ALA A 43 28.34 -5.97 4.08
C ALA A 43 27.46 -5.12 5.03
N SER A 44 26.21 -4.89 4.66
CA SER A 44 25.27 -4.17 5.52
C SER A 44 24.70 -5.14 6.54
N VAL A 45 24.81 -4.79 7.80
CA VAL A 45 24.15 -5.49 8.91
C VAL A 45 22.84 -4.79 9.19
N ASN A 46 21.77 -5.53 9.33
CA ASN A 46 20.43 -5.02 9.61
C ASN A 46 19.87 -5.66 10.90
N PRO A 47 19.51 -4.91 11.93
CA PRO A 47 19.69 -3.45 12.12
C PRO A 47 21.16 -3.00 12.05
N GLU A 48 21.37 -1.70 11.72
CA GLU A 48 22.71 -1.13 11.69
C GLU A 48 23.34 -1.16 13.09
N PRO A 49 24.58 -1.66 13.28
CA PRO A 49 25.24 -1.67 14.58
C PRO A 49 25.52 -0.25 15.11
N GLN A 50 25.58 -0.10 16.43
CA GLN A 50 25.94 1.17 17.08
C GLN A 50 27.30 1.68 16.61
N GLN A 51 28.30 0.79 16.57
CA GLN A 51 29.67 1.13 16.15
C GLN A 51 30.24 0.02 15.27
N THR A 52 30.84 0.40 14.14
CA THR A 52 31.54 -0.50 13.24
C THR A 52 32.87 0.08 12.80
N THR A 53 33.96 -0.64 13.04
CA THR A 53 35.31 -0.29 12.61
C THR A 53 35.80 -1.32 11.57
N PRO A 54 35.93 -0.95 10.29
CA PRO A 54 36.44 -1.86 9.27
C PRO A 54 37.90 -2.23 9.53
N ARG A 55 38.25 -3.52 9.29
CA ARG A 55 39.62 -4.04 9.36
C ARG A 55 40.03 -4.57 7.98
N ARG A 56 41.35 -4.58 7.70
CA ARG A 56 41.85 -5.03 6.38
C ARG A 56 42.17 -6.53 6.34
N ASP A 57 42.04 -7.24 7.45
CA ASP A 57 42.48 -8.61 7.68
C ASP A 57 41.30 -9.62 7.65
N GLY A 58 40.33 -9.41 6.75
CA GLY A 58 39.31 -10.40 6.43
C GLY A 58 39.88 -11.61 5.73
N PHE A 59 39.12 -12.72 5.74
CA PHE A 59 39.58 -14.01 5.26
C PHE A 59 38.46 -14.90 4.71
N ALA A 60 38.84 -16.02 4.07
CA ALA A 60 37.91 -17.05 3.66
C ALA A 60 37.86 -18.17 4.70
N LEU A 61 36.61 -18.59 5.03
CA LEU A 61 36.38 -19.74 5.89
C LEU A 61 36.94 -21.04 5.24
N GLY A 62 37.73 -21.78 6.01
CA GLY A 62 38.27 -23.07 5.61
C GLY A 62 37.22 -24.18 5.56
N ARG A 63 37.61 -25.39 5.14
CA ARG A 63 36.72 -26.56 5.24
C ARG A 63 36.59 -27.05 6.69
N THR A 64 37.56 -26.74 7.54
CA THR A 64 37.58 -27.04 8.97
C THR A 64 37.69 -25.74 9.74
N VAL A 65 36.81 -25.54 10.70
CA VAL A 65 36.77 -24.38 11.59
C VAL A 65 36.74 -24.87 13.02
N GLY A 66 37.51 -24.23 13.90
CA GLY A 66 37.40 -24.42 15.34
C GLY A 66 36.28 -23.59 15.94
N LEU A 67 35.53 -24.16 16.84
CA LEU A 67 34.51 -23.45 17.66
C LEU A 67 34.87 -23.64 19.12
N VAL A 68 35.18 -22.56 19.78
CA VAL A 68 35.52 -22.54 21.22
C VAL A 68 34.38 -21.93 22.00
N ARG A 69 33.85 -22.66 22.98
CA ARG A 69 32.83 -22.20 23.88
C ARG A 69 33.45 -21.37 25.02
N GLY A 70 32.92 -20.22 25.27
CA GLY A 70 33.27 -19.30 26.34
C GLY A 70 32.14 -19.16 27.40
N PRO A 71 32.28 -18.23 28.33
CA PRO A 71 31.40 -18.12 29.51
C PRO A 71 29.94 -17.79 29.20
N THR A 72 29.67 -17.00 28.16
CA THR A 72 28.30 -16.58 27.76
C THR A 72 27.73 -17.36 26.59
N THR A 73 28.34 -18.50 26.25
CA THR A 73 27.82 -19.39 25.18
C THR A 73 26.56 -20.09 25.67
N ASP A 74 25.53 -20.09 24.78
CA ASP A 74 24.39 -20.96 24.92
C ASP A 74 24.14 -21.80 23.66
N ALA A 75 23.20 -22.75 23.75
CA ALA A 75 22.90 -23.66 22.67
C ALA A 75 22.34 -22.95 21.43
N ASP A 76 21.61 -21.86 21.60
CA ASP A 76 20.98 -21.12 20.49
C ASP A 76 22.01 -20.32 19.71
N ALA A 77 22.94 -19.63 20.39
CA ALA A 77 24.07 -18.96 19.75
C ALA A 77 24.93 -19.95 18.97
N GLU A 78 25.23 -21.13 19.56
CA GLU A 78 25.99 -22.19 18.88
C GLU A 78 25.24 -22.71 17.65
N ARG A 79 23.93 -22.92 17.74
CA ARG A 79 23.08 -23.33 16.62
C ARG A 79 23.18 -22.35 15.45
N VAL A 80 23.10 -21.04 15.70
CA VAL A 80 23.24 -20.00 14.69
C VAL A 80 24.62 -20.05 14.03
N VAL A 81 25.69 -20.09 14.82
CA VAL A 81 27.06 -20.17 14.29
C VAL A 81 27.27 -21.42 13.43
N ARG A 82 26.79 -22.58 13.88
CA ARG A 82 26.88 -23.82 13.09
C ARG A 82 26.14 -23.72 11.76
N ALA A 83 24.92 -23.23 11.75
CA ALA A 83 24.15 -23.02 10.54
C ALA A 83 24.85 -22.05 9.57
N THR A 84 25.42 -20.96 10.09
CA THR A 84 26.22 -20.00 9.31
C THR A 84 27.46 -20.67 8.67
N LEU A 85 28.20 -21.43 9.44
CA LEU A 85 29.38 -22.14 8.93
C LEU A 85 29.03 -23.21 7.90
N GLU A 86 27.96 -23.97 8.12
CA GLU A 86 27.46 -24.98 7.18
C GLU A 86 27.04 -24.35 5.84
N ARG A 87 26.24 -23.28 5.89
CA ARG A 87 25.83 -22.49 4.72
C ARG A 87 27.05 -21.92 3.97
N ALA A 88 28.10 -21.54 4.69
CA ALA A 88 29.38 -21.13 4.11
C ALA A 88 30.20 -22.26 3.53
N GLY A 89 29.78 -23.54 3.61
CA GLY A 89 30.45 -24.71 3.07
C GLY A 89 31.58 -25.25 3.96
N VAL A 90 31.56 -24.96 5.26
CA VAL A 90 32.42 -25.61 6.26
C VAL A 90 31.92 -27.04 6.46
N ARG A 91 32.85 -28.02 6.37
CA ARG A 91 32.51 -29.45 6.48
C ARG A 91 32.73 -30.02 7.87
N THR A 92 33.67 -29.43 8.62
CA THR A 92 34.04 -29.92 9.94
C THR A 92 34.15 -28.77 10.91
N VAL A 93 33.36 -28.82 11.97
CA VAL A 93 33.46 -27.90 13.10
C VAL A 93 34.04 -28.65 14.29
N ARG A 94 35.26 -28.27 14.72
CA ARG A 94 35.91 -28.84 15.90
C ARG A 94 35.53 -28.01 17.12
N VAL A 95 34.77 -28.59 18.02
CA VAL A 95 34.28 -27.90 19.23
C VAL A 95 35.20 -28.23 20.41
N THR A 96 35.50 -27.19 21.19
CA THR A 96 36.24 -27.29 22.45
C THR A 96 35.71 -26.35 23.49
N ASP A 97 35.91 -26.65 24.76
CA ASP A 97 35.52 -25.79 25.90
C ASP A 97 36.78 -25.07 26.36
N GLY A 98 36.88 -23.77 26.02
CA GLY A 98 37.97 -22.88 26.43
C GLY A 98 39.34 -23.11 25.79
N ALA A 99 39.64 -24.29 25.26
CA ALA A 99 40.92 -24.62 24.66
C ALA A 99 40.98 -24.36 23.14
N ASP A 100 42.07 -23.74 22.66
CA ASP A 100 42.31 -23.55 21.20
C ASP A 100 42.39 -24.88 20.44
N PRO A 101 41.48 -25.14 19.47
CA PRO A 101 41.46 -26.39 18.67
C PRO A 101 42.59 -26.49 17.64
N ARG A 102 43.46 -25.47 17.55
CA ARG A 102 44.60 -25.36 16.61
C ARG A 102 44.18 -25.50 15.15
N THR A 103 43.12 -24.80 14.76
CA THR A 103 42.63 -24.67 13.38
C THR A 103 43.12 -23.37 12.77
N ASP A 104 43.14 -23.28 11.41
CA ASP A 104 43.51 -22.03 10.74
C ASP A 104 42.51 -20.91 11.01
N VAL A 105 41.23 -21.26 11.15
CA VAL A 105 40.13 -20.34 11.53
C VAL A 105 39.55 -20.85 12.85
N THR A 106 39.43 -19.96 13.82
CA THR A 106 38.79 -20.25 15.12
C THR A 106 37.69 -19.22 15.40
N VAL A 107 36.46 -19.70 15.72
CA VAL A 107 35.36 -18.91 16.23
C VAL A 107 35.32 -19.06 17.76
N TRP A 108 35.49 -17.96 18.47
CA TRP A 108 35.38 -17.85 19.94
C TRP A 108 33.97 -17.40 20.25
N LEU A 109 33.13 -18.30 20.71
CA LEU A 109 31.72 -18.04 21.01
C LEU A 109 31.52 -17.89 22.51
N GLY A 110 30.90 -16.78 22.94
CA GLY A 110 30.70 -16.46 24.35
C GLY A 110 31.89 -15.76 24.99
N GLY A 111 32.75 -15.17 24.18
CA GLY A 111 33.86 -14.32 24.61
C GLY A 111 35.15 -15.08 24.93
N ASN A 112 36.28 -14.41 24.72
CA ASN A 112 37.62 -14.79 25.14
C ASN A 112 38.50 -13.54 25.17
N ASP A 113 38.85 -13.04 26.35
CA ASP A 113 39.60 -11.79 26.53
C ASP A 113 40.95 -11.83 25.83
N ARG A 114 41.61 -12.99 25.80
CA ARG A 114 42.90 -13.11 25.12
C ARG A 114 42.71 -13.00 23.59
N ALA A 115 41.69 -13.61 23.04
CA ALA A 115 41.41 -13.52 21.61
C ALA A 115 41.04 -12.09 21.19
N LEU A 116 40.33 -11.35 22.05
CA LEU A 116 40.04 -9.92 21.85
C LEU A 116 41.34 -9.10 21.93
N GLN A 117 42.19 -9.33 22.94
CA GLN A 117 43.49 -8.67 23.06
C GLN A 117 44.43 -8.96 21.86
N ASP A 118 44.44 -10.20 21.37
CA ASP A 118 45.22 -10.57 20.18
C ASP A 118 44.80 -9.78 18.94
N LEU A 119 43.53 -9.33 18.88
CA LEU A 119 42.98 -8.50 17.81
C LEU A 119 42.97 -6.98 18.16
N ASP A 120 43.48 -6.59 19.32
CA ASP A 120 43.47 -5.21 19.85
C ASP A 120 42.03 -4.66 19.95
N VAL A 121 41.11 -5.44 20.51
CA VAL A 121 39.70 -5.12 20.66
C VAL A 121 39.30 -5.17 22.15
N ALA A 122 38.59 -4.13 22.61
CA ALA A 122 38.13 -4.05 23.99
C ALA A 122 36.97 -5.05 24.25
N PRO A 123 36.90 -5.69 25.44
CA PRO A 123 35.82 -6.58 25.80
C PRO A 123 34.45 -5.85 25.88
N PRO A 124 33.31 -6.59 25.94
CA PRO A 124 31.96 -5.98 25.96
C PRO A 124 31.61 -5.30 27.30
N ALA A 125 32.50 -5.29 28.29
CA ALA A 125 32.24 -4.69 29.59
C ALA A 125 31.74 -3.24 29.47
N GLY A 126 30.68 -2.91 30.21
CA GLY A 126 30.06 -1.59 30.21
C GLY A 126 29.02 -1.35 29.10
N LEU A 127 28.77 -2.32 28.21
CA LEU A 127 27.62 -2.25 27.34
C LEU A 127 26.31 -2.55 28.11
N ALA A 128 25.17 -2.10 27.55
CA ALA A 128 23.85 -2.44 28.07
C ALA A 128 23.57 -3.96 27.95
N ALA A 129 22.53 -4.44 28.63
CA ALA A 129 22.02 -5.78 28.42
C ALA A 129 21.80 -6.08 26.94
N GLU A 130 21.93 -7.31 26.52
CA GLU A 130 21.91 -7.76 25.12
C GLU A 130 23.08 -7.21 24.27
N GLY A 131 23.98 -6.41 24.85
CA GLY A 131 25.12 -5.82 24.16
C GLY A 131 26.21 -6.85 23.83
N TYR A 132 26.96 -6.60 22.77
CA TYR A 132 28.02 -7.51 22.33
C TYR A 132 29.18 -6.80 21.62
N VAL A 133 30.29 -7.53 21.55
CA VAL A 133 31.42 -7.23 20.67
C VAL A 133 31.61 -8.38 19.69
N LEU A 134 31.74 -8.05 18.42
CA LEU A 134 32.11 -8.98 17.36
C LEU A 134 33.41 -8.49 16.74
N ALA A 135 34.44 -9.35 16.67
CA ALA A 135 35.72 -9.05 16.04
C ALA A 135 36.08 -10.14 15.01
N VAL A 136 36.41 -9.74 13.80
CA VAL A 136 36.93 -10.58 12.73
C VAL A 136 38.29 -10.06 12.31
N GLY A 137 39.33 -10.88 12.44
CA GLY A 137 40.67 -10.46 12.10
C GLY A 137 41.69 -11.60 12.10
N THR A 138 42.96 -11.27 11.90
CA THR A 138 44.07 -12.21 11.83
C THR A 138 45.18 -11.81 12.83
N TYR A 139 45.60 -12.77 13.65
CA TYR A 139 46.70 -12.57 14.56
C TYR A 139 47.74 -13.67 14.32
N ARG A 140 49.02 -13.28 14.09
CA ARG A 140 50.16 -14.19 13.84
C ARG A 140 49.85 -15.26 12.81
N GLY A 141 49.12 -14.91 11.71
CA GLY A 141 48.79 -15.82 10.65
C GLY A 141 47.57 -16.73 10.93
N ARG A 142 46.91 -16.60 12.07
CA ARG A 142 45.70 -17.36 12.44
C ARG A 142 44.47 -16.46 12.36
N HIS A 143 43.42 -16.94 11.77
CA HIS A 143 42.18 -16.19 11.58
C HIS A 143 41.26 -16.41 12.77
N GLN A 144 40.67 -15.34 13.26
CA GLN A 144 39.82 -15.35 14.45
C GLN A 144 38.51 -14.62 14.17
N VAL A 145 37.42 -15.20 14.68
CA VAL A 145 36.12 -14.56 14.86
C VAL A 145 35.82 -14.61 16.35
N VAL A 146 35.63 -13.49 17.01
CA VAL A 146 35.28 -13.43 18.42
C VAL A 146 33.88 -12.86 18.56
N LEU A 147 33.00 -13.60 19.22
CA LEU A 147 31.60 -13.26 19.51
C LEU A 147 31.43 -13.18 21.02
N ALA A 148 31.44 -11.98 21.58
CA ALA A 148 31.46 -11.77 23.03
C ALA A 148 30.25 -10.90 23.44
N GLY A 149 29.22 -11.51 24.05
CA GLY A 149 28.11 -10.80 24.65
C GLY A 149 28.36 -10.45 26.12
N VAL A 150 27.71 -9.40 26.62
CA VAL A 150 27.64 -9.15 28.07
C VAL A 150 26.84 -10.24 28.79
N ASP A 151 25.93 -10.87 28.07
CA ASP A 151 25.06 -11.97 28.48
C ASP A 151 24.89 -12.98 27.32
N THR A 152 24.05 -13.99 27.50
CA THR A 152 23.75 -15.02 26.50
C THR A 152 23.04 -14.43 25.28
N ASP A 153 22.17 -13.44 25.48
CA ASP A 153 21.41 -12.80 24.42
C ASP A 153 22.28 -11.92 23.53
N GLY A 154 23.21 -11.16 24.14
CA GLY A 154 24.25 -10.46 23.41
C GLY A 154 25.13 -11.38 22.58
N THR A 155 25.50 -12.56 23.12
CA THR A 155 26.26 -13.58 22.37
C THR A 155 25.44 -14.13 21.18
N TYR A 156 24.15 -14.35 21.36
CA TYR A 156 23.24 -14.76 20.31
C TYR A 156 23.14 -13.69 19.19
N TYR A 157 23.02 -12.41 19.56
CA TYR A 157 22.97 -11.32 18.58
C TYR A 157 24.31 -11.12 17.86
N ALA A 158 25.43 -11.35 18.54
CA ALA A 158 26.74 -11.41 17.85
C ALA A 158 26.78 -12.54 16.80
N ALA A 159 26.21 -13.71 17.11
CA ALA A 159 26.11 -14.82 16.18
C ALA A 159 25.20 -14.47 14.97
N ARG A 160 24.06 -13.81 15.19
CA ARG A 160 23.18 -13.30 14.13
C ARG A 160 23.86 -12.25 13.25
N THR A 161 24.67 -11.39 13.85
CA THR A 161 25.47 -10.41 13.10
C THR A 161 26.54 -11.11 12.27
N LEU A 162 27.22 -12.13 12.77
CA LEU A 162 28.15 -12.93 11.98
C LEU A 162 27.43 -13.58 10.78
N ASP A 163 26.21 -14.07 10.98
CA ASP A 163 25.39 -14.67 9.94
C ASP A 163 25.16 -13.73 8.75
N GLN A 164 24.92 -12.46 9.04
CA GLN A 164 24.75 -11.41 8.03
C GLN A 164 26.08 -10.95 7.40
N LEU A 165 27.21 -11.10 8.07
CA LEU A 165 28.53 -10.70 7.56
C LEU A 165 29.17 -11.73 6.64
N VAL A 166 28.83 -13.01 6.79
CA VAL A 166 29.38 -14.10 5.95
C VAL A 166 28.72 -14.08 4.57
N ARG A 167 29.55 -13.92 3.53
CA ARG A 167 29.12 -13.95 2.13
C ARG A 167 29.82 -15.09 1.39
N GLY A 168 29.08 -16.16 1.07
CA GLY A 168 29.65 -17.40 0.62
C GLY A 168 30.65 -17.92 1.65
N ARG A 169 31.96 -17.97 1.29
CA ARG A 169 33.03 -18.34 2.23
C ARG A 169 33.79 -17.16 2.81
N GLN A 170 33.49 -15.93 2.40
CA GLN A 170 34.22 -14.74 2.84
C GLN A 170 33.61 -14.13 4.07
N VAL A 171 34.47 -13.70 4.99
CA VAL A 171 34.09 -12.82 6.10
C VAL A 171 35.04 -11.63 6.13
N GLY A 172 34.46 -10.43 6.07
CA GLY A 172 35.23 -9.18 6.08
C GLY A 172 35.82 -8.91 7.45
N GLY A 173 37.06 -8.39 7.49
CA GLY A 173 37.67 -7.92 8.73
C GLY A 173 36.87 -6.75 9.30
N THR A 174 36.44 -6.86 10.56
CA THR A 174 35.63 -5.85 11.22
C THR A 174 35.71 -5.95 12.73
N GLU A 175 35.46 -4.83 13.40
CA GLU A 175 35.12 -4.75 14.81
C GLU A 175 33.75 -4.10 14.92
N ILE A 176 32.84 -4.70 15.64
CA ILE A 176 31.51 -4.21 15.94
C ILE A 176 31.35 -4.19 17.46
N ARG A 177 30.93 -3.02 18.01
CA ARG A 177 30.42 -2.86 19.37
C ARG A 177 28.97 -2.45 19.28
N ASP A 178 28.08 -3.23 19.85
CA ASP A 178 26.65 -3.07 19.56
C ASP A 178 25.78 -3.37 20.78
N TRP A 179 24.65 -2.68 20.89
CA TRP A 179 23.67 -2.81 21.97
C TRP A 179 22.35 -2.17 21.57
N PRO A 180 21.20 -2.64 22.08
CA PRO A 180 19.92 -2.01 21.81
C PRO A 180 19.75 -0.70 22.60
N THR A 181 18.98 0.24 22.01
CA THR A 181 18.56 1.46 22.71
C THR A 181 17.24 1.26 23.44
N MET A 182 16.25 0.65 22.77
CA MET A 182 14.94 0.38 23.39
C MET A 182 14.88 -1.03 24.00
N ARG A 183 14.20 -1.15 25.14
CA ARG A 183 14.03 -2.42 25.86
C ARG A 183 13.14 -3.40 25.09
N TYR A 184 11.99 -2.95 24.59
CA TYR A 184 11.04 -3.76 23.82
C TYR A 184 11.10 -3.41 22.34
N ARG A 185 11.25 -4.40 21.48
CA ARG A 185 11.40 -4.26 20.02
C ARG A 185 10.75 -5.47 19.37
N GLY A 186 9.70 -5.28 18.58
CA GLY A 186 9.05 -6.44 17.96
C GLY A 186 7.70 -6.16 17.34
N SER A 187 6.78 -7.06 17.55
CA SER A 187 5.46 -7.00 16.95
C SER A 187 4.36 -7.53 17.87
N ILE A 188 3.14 -7.10 17.60
CA ILE A 188 1.92 -7.63 18.18
C ILE A 188 1.02 -8.15 17.07
N GLU A 189 0.57 -9.40 17.15
CA GLU A 189 -0.47 -9.94 16.26
C GLU A 189 -1.84 -9.48 16.78
N GLY A 190 -2.15 -8.18 16.53
CA GLY A 190 -3.33 -7.51 17.08
C GLY A 190 -4.35 -7.08 16.03
N PHE A 191 -4.15 -7.42 14.76
CA PHE A 191 -5.02 -7.06 13.64
C PHE A 191 -6.31 -7.87 13.62
N TYR A 192 -7.34 -7.31 12.98
CA TYR A 192 -8.59 -8.01 12.68
C TYR A 192 -8.49 -8.77 11.36
N GLY A 193 -9.32 -9.84 11.22
CA GLY A 193 -9.40 -10.64 10.02
C GLY A 193 -8.64 -11.96 10.10
N THR A 194 -8.29 -12.52 8.96
CA THR A 194 -7.61 -13.83 8.89
C THR A 194 -6.29 -13.80 9.65
N PRO A 195 -6.12 -14.60 10.71
CA PRO A 195 -4.90 -14.64 11.50
C PRO A 195 -3.76 -15.29 10.75
N TRP A 196 -2.57 -15.11 11.24
CA TRP A 196 -1.42 -15.86 10.74
C TRP A 196 -1.55 -17.35 11.04
N SER A 197 -1.07 -18.18 10.13
CA SER A 197 -0.96 -19.61 10.38
C SER A 197 0.12 -19.91 11.43
N GLN A 198 0.09 -21.12 12.00
CA GLN A 198 1.16 -21.57 12.89
C GLN A 198 2.55 -21.48 12.21
N ALA A 199 2.63 -21.82 10.92
CA ALA A 199 3.87 -21.73 10.15
C ALA A 199 4.35 -20.29 9.99
N ASP A 200 3.46 -19.35 9.71
CA ASP A 200 3.78 -17.93 9.59
C ASP A 200 4.30 -17.37 10.92
N ARG A 201 3.68 -17.75 12.05
CA ARG A 201 4.13 -17.35 13.39
C ARG A 201 5.51 -17.89 13.72
N LEU A 202 5.78 -19.16 13.41
CA LEU A 202 7.10 -19.76 13.63
C LEU A 202 8.18 -19.09 12.80
N ASP A 203 7.92 -18.83 11.52
CA ASP A 203 8.82 -18.10 10.63
C ASP A 203 9.02 -16.66 11.07
N HIS A 204 7.95 -16.01 11.55
CA HIS A 204 8.03 -14.66 12.11
C HIS A 204 8.91 -14.60 13.36
N LEU A 205 8.84 -15.57 14.25
CA LEU A 205 9.72 -15.66 15.43
C LEU A 205 11.19 -15.84 15.04
N ASP A 206 11.47 -16.61 13.98
CA ASP A 206 12.83 -16.74 13.43
C ASP A 206 13.31 -15.41 12.82
N TYR A 207 12.41 -14.68 12.15
CA TYR A 207 12.68 -13.35 11.60
C TYR A 207 12.98 -12.33 12.69
N LEU A 208 12.18 -12.27 13.76
CA LEU A 208 12.42 -11.37 14.89
C LEU A 208 13.82 -11.58 15.49
N GLY A 209 14.19 -12.83 15.80
CA GLY A 209 15.51 -13.13 16.34
C GLY A 209 16.65 -12.81 15.38
N ALA A 210 16.46 -12.98 14.07
CA ALA A 210 17.45 -12.61 13.04
C ALA A 210 17.70 -11.09 12.99
N HIS A 211 16.67 -10.28 13.30
CA HIS A 211 16.71 -8.82 13.29
C HIS A 211 16.89 -8.20 14.68
N ARG A 212 17.29 -8.99 15.67
CA ARG A 212 17.54 -8.52 17.05
C ARG A 212 16.31 -7.85 17.68
N MET A 213 15.11 -8.24 17.26
CA MET A 213 13.85 -7.95 17.91
C MET A 213 13.59 -9.01 18.97
N ASN A 214 13.10 -8.59 20.14
CA ASN A 214 12.99 -9.44 21.32
C ASN A 214 11.56 -9.59 21.85
N THR A 215 10.54 -9.12 21.13
CA THR A 215 9.15 -9.13 21.62
C THR A 215 8.21 -9.62 20.52
N TYR A 216 7.44 -10.65 20.84
CA TYR A 216 6.27 -11.05 20.05
C TYR A 216 5.08 -11.15 20.97
N GLU A 217 4.05 -10.36 20.73
CA GLU A 217 2.83 -10.38 21.50
C GLU A 217 1.73 -11.15 20.74
N TYR A 218 1.26 -12.22 21.36
CA TYR A 218 0.20 -13.07 20.84
C TYR A 218 -1.17 -12.52 21.29
N ALA A 219 -1.84 -11.81 20.41
CA ALA A 219 -3.13 -11.18 20.65
C ALA A 219 -4.11 -11.32 19.45
N PRO A 220 -4.17 -12.47 18.73
CA PRO A 220 -5.01 -12.60 17.55
C PRO A 220 -6.48 -12.44 17.92
N LYS A 221 -7.18 -11.53 17.22
CA LYS A 221 -8.56 -11.12 17.54
C LYS A 221 -9.60 -12.23 17.31
N ASP A 222 -9.24 -13.26 16.58
CA ASP A 222 -10.11 -14.45 16.29
C ASP A 222 -9.78 -15.68 17.15
N ASP A 223 -8.82 -15.59 18.08
CA ASP A 223 -8.65 -16.63 19.09
C ASP A 223 -9.73 -16.48 20.19
N PRO A 224 -10.74 -17.34 20.22
CA PRO A 224 -11.83 -17.21 21.19
C PRO A 224 -11.34 -17.33 22.64
N TYR A 225 -10.29 -18.12 22.89
CA TYR A 225 -9.74 -18.33 24.23
C TYR A 225 -8.91 -17.15 24.73
N HIS A 226 -8.51 -16.27 23.86
CA HIS A 226 -7.86 -15.01 24.17
C HIS A 226 -8.89 -13.92 24.58
N ARG A 227 -10.11 -13.94 24.03
CA ARG A 227 -11.08 -12.85 24.16
C ARG A 227 -12.47 -13.30 24.64
N GLU A 228 -13.30 -13.92 23.77
CA GLU A 228 -14.71 -14.24 24.11
C GLU A 228 -14.83 -15.33 25.16
N GLN A 229 -14.02 -16.38 25.06
CA GLN A 229 -13.98 -17.55 25.95
C GLN A 229 -12.76 -17.49 26.87
N TRP A 230 -12.38 -16.31 27.28
CA TRP A 230 -11.14 -16.11 28.05
C TRP A 230 -11.11 -16.85 29.40
N ARG A 231 -12.27 -17.20 29.95
CA ARG A 231 -12.38 -18.00 31.19
C ARG A 231 -12.09 -19.48 30.95
N ASP A 232 -12.33 -19.97 29.73
CA ASP A 232 -12.20 -21.40 29.43
C ASP A 232 -10.73 -21.78 29.23
N PRO A 233 -10.28 -22.95 29.71
CA PRO A 233 -8.92 -23.40 29.43
C PRO A 233 -8.73 -23.66 27.93
N TYR A 234 -7.53 -23.46 27.44
CA TYR A 234 -7.18 -23.88 26.09
C TYR A 234 -7.30 -25.39 25.92
N PRO A 235 -7.82 -25.88 24.78
CA PRO A 235 -7.72 -27.29 24.41
C PRO A 235 -6.25 -27.76 24.34
N ALA A 236 -6.03 -29.05 24.55
CA ALA A 236 -4.67 -29.60 24.65
C ALA A 236 -3.84 -29.43 23.36
N ASP A 237 -4.49 -29.53 22.20
CA ASP A 237 -3.86 -29.29 20.89
C ASP A 237 -3.43 -27.83 20.74
N LYS A 238 -4.25 -26.86 21.13
CA LYS A 238 -3.93 -25.45 21.12
C LYS A 238 -2.82 -25.09 22.12
N LEU A 239 -2.84 -25.70 23.29
CA LEU A 239 -1.73 -25.55 24.25
C LEU A 239 -0.42 -26.11 23.68
N ALA A 240 -0.47 -27.20 22.91
CA ALA A 240 0.73 -27.73 22.23
C ALA A 240 1.27 -26.77 21.17
N GLU A 241 0.38 -26.18 20.35
CA GLU A 241 0.76 -25.15 19.36
C GLU A 241 1.38 -23.92 20.06
N LEU A 242 0.76 -23.39 21.10
CA LEU A 242 1.32 -22.29 21.91
C LEU A 242 2.66 -22.66 22.52
N GLY A 243 2.81 -23.90 23.01
CA GLY A 243 4.09 -24.41 23.56
C GLY A 243 5.20 -24.43 22.51
N GLU A 244 4.88 -24.76 21.26
CA GLU A 244 5.83 -24.69 20.15
C GLU A 244 6.26 -23.25 19.87
N LEU A 245 5.33 -22.29 19.85
CA LEU A 245 5.63 -20.87 19.66
C LEU A 245 6.51 -20.34 20.79
N VAL A 246 6.17 -20.64 22.07
CA VAL A 246 6.96 -20.23 23.23
C VAL A 246 8.39 -20.78 23.14
N ASN A 247 8.56 -22.06 22.76
CA ASN A 247 9.87 -22.66 22.60
C ASN A 247 10.66 -22.04 21.44
N ARG A 248 10.01 -21.76 20.29
CA ARG A 248 10.64 -21.10 19.15
C ARG A 248 11.08 -19.67 19.50
N ALA A 249 10.21 -18.90 20.17
CA ALA A 249 10.52 -17.57 20.64
C ALA A 249 11.75 -17.57 21.54
N ARG A 250 11.77 -18.41 22.57
CA ARG A 250 12.93 -18.55 23.49
C ARG A 250 14.21 -18.90 22.76
N GLY A 251 14.15 -19.83 21.80
CA GLY A 251 15.32 -20.22 20.98
C GLY A 251 15.82 -19.12 20.04
N ASN A 252 15.06 -18.05 19.87
CA ASN A 252 15.41 -16.85 19.10
C ASN A 252 15.62 -15.62 19.97
N LYS A 253 15.66 -15.76 21.31
CA LYS A 253 15.77 -14.66 22.28
C LYS A 253 14.64 -13.65 22.14
N VAL A 254 13.44 -14.16 21.85
CA VAL A 254 12.19 -13.40 21.75
C VAL A 254 11.31 -13.74 22.96
N ASP A 255 10.87 -12.73 23.69
CA ASP A 255 9.86 -12.88 24.73
C ASP A 255 8.48 -13.09 24.06
N PHE A 256 7.91 -14.26 24.31
CA PHE A 256 6.53 -14.54 23.94
C PHE A 256 5.63 -13.89 25.00
N THR A 257 5.01 -12.75 24.64
CA THR A 257 4.03 -12.06 25.47
C THR A 257 2.65 -12.63 25.19
N PHE A 258 2.04 -13.25 26.20
CA PHE A 258 0.66 -13.74 26.08
C PHE A 258 -0.32 -12.65 26.50
N ALA A 259 -1.19 -12.23 25.56
CA ALA A 259 -2.26 -11.29 25.83
C ALA A 259 -3.55 -12.03 26.20
N LEU A 260 -4.30 -11.53 27.18
CA LEU A 260 -5.62 -12.01 27.55
C LEU A 260 -6.58 -10.84 27.72
N SER A 261 -7.61 -10.76 26.88
CA SER A 261 -8.55 -9.64 26.75
C SER A 261 -9.89 -9.96 27.46
N PRO A 262 -10.04 -9.76 28.77
CA PRO A 262 -11.24 -10.13 29.48
C PRO A 262 -12.36 -9.06 29.41
N GLY A 263 -12.07 -7.88 28.87
CA GLY A 263 -12.87 -6.66 29.01
C GLY A 263 -14.30 -6.74 28.54
N LEU A 264 -14.62 -7.64 27.58
CA LEU A 264 -15.98 -7.82 27.04
C LEU A 264 -16.97 -8.49 28.00
N SER A 265 -16.51 -9.09 29.11
CA SER A 265 -17.41 -9.85 30.00
C SER A 265 -16.94 -9.96 31.45
N ILE A 266 -15.82 -9.32 31.82
CA ILE A 266 -15.27 -9.43 33.17
C ILE A 266 -16.14 -8.73 34.21
N CYS A 267 -16.27 -9.36 35.38
CA CYS A 267 -16.71 -8.71 36.60
C CYS A 267 -15.49 -8.47 37.50
N TYR A 268 -15.02 -7.24 37.59
CA TYR A 268 -13.77 -6.86 38.27
C TYR A 268 -13.75 -7.20 39.75
N THR A 269 -14.92 -7.23 40.38
CA THR A 269 -15.07 -7.58 41.80
C THR A 269 -15.20 -9.08 42.06
N ALA A 270 -15.42 -9.90 41.00
CA ALA A 270 -15.57 -11.32 41.17
C ALA A 270 -14.24 -12.05 41.31
N ASP A 271 -14.02 -12.71 42.45
CA ASP A 271 -12.80 -13.50 42.63
C ASP A 271 -12.69 -14.66 41.64
N ALA A 272 -13.83 -15.23 41.21
CA ALA A 272 -13.86 -16.29 40.22
C ALA A 272 -13.26 -15.84 38.87
N ASP A 273 -13.49 -14.60 38.46
CA ASP A 273 -12.94 -14.05 37.21
C ASP A 273 -11.42 -13.80 37.32
N TYR A 274 -10.98 -13.29 38.47
CA TYR A 274 -9.54 -13.19 38.77
C TYR A 274 -8.87 -14.56 38.74
N GLN A 275 -9.46 -15.59 39.39
CA GLN A 275 -8.86 -16.93 39.40
C GLN A 275 -8.82 -17.55 37.99
N ALA A 276 -9.85 -17.34 37.16
CA ALA A 276 -9.87 -17.82 35.80
C ALA A 276 -8.74 -17.17 34.95
N LEU A 277 -8.54 -15.86 35.10
CA LEU A 277 -7.46 -15.12 34.44
C LEU A 277 -6.09 -15.68 34.86
N VAL A 278 -5.86 -15.80 36.16
CA VAL A 278 -4.60 -16.33 36.71
C VAL A 278 -4.37 -17.77 36.28
N ALA A 279 -5.41 -18.63 36.27
CA ALA A 279 -5.28 -20.01 35.80
C ALA A 279 -4.81 -20.07 34.33
N LYS A 280 -5.30 -19.17 33.46
CA LYS A 280 -4.83 -19.05 32.08
C LYS A 280 -3.36 -18.65 32.01
N PHE A 281 -2.95 -17.66 32.80
CA PHE A 281 -1.55 -17.24 32.89
C PHE A 281 -0.64 -18.36 33.42
N GLU A 282 -1.09 -19.12 34.39
CA GLU A 282 -0.34 -20.28 34.92
C GLU A 282 -0.11 -21.35 33.84
N ALA A 283 -1.13 -21.61 32.98
CA ALA A 283 -0.99 -22.56 31.89
C ALA A 283 0.11 -22.11 30.89
N LEU A 284 0.14 -20.83 30.51
CA LEU A 284 1.18 -20.28 29.61
C LEU A 284 2.55 -20.17 30.30
N TYR A 285 2.57 -19.82 31.58
CA TYR A 285 3.82 -19.82 32.37
C TYR A 285 4.45 -21.22 32.44
N ALA A 286 3.63 -22.26 32.60
CA ALA A 286 4.09 -23.65 32.57
C ALA A 286 4.69 -24.06 31.22
N LEU A 287 4.22 -23.51 30.11
CA LEU A 287 4.82 -23.69 28.77
C LEU A 287 6.13 -22.93 28.60
N GLY A 288 6.44 -21.97 29.49
CA GLY A 288 7.67 -21.18 29.44
C GLY A 288 7.49 -19.72 29.08
N ALA A 289 6.28 -19.22 28.90
CA ALA A 289 6.02 -17.79 28.70
C ALA A 289 6.42 -17.01 29.96
N ARG A 290 7.02 -15.82 29.77
CA ARG A 290 7.52 -14.96 30.84
C ARG A 290 7.07 -13.52 30.74
N SER A 291 6.26 -13.20 29.75
CA SER A 291 5.67 -11.88 29.53
C SER A 291 4.16 -12.00 29.33
N PHE A 292 3.38 -11.10 29.94
CA PHE A 292 1.92 -11.16 29.96
C PHE A 292 1.34 -9.77 29.79
N ASN A 293 0.27 -9.67 29.00
CA ASN A 293 -0.49 -8.46 28.78
C ASN A 293 -1.98 -8.67 29.06
N VAL A 294 -2.64 -7.64 29.58
CA VAL A 294 -4.10 -7.57 29.71
C VAL A 294 -4.64 -6.43 28.86
N PRO A 295 -4.99 -6.69 27.60
CA PRO A 295 -5.63 -5.69 26.75
C PRO A 295 -7.06 -5.41 27.24
N LEU A 296 -7.36 -4.13 27.42
CA LEU A 296 -8.67 -3.58 27.78
C LEU A 296 -9.12 -2.50 26.81
N ASP A 297 -8.55 -2.59 25.58
CA ASP A 297 -8.91 -1.81 24.41
C ASP A 297 -10.26 -2.24 23.82
N ASP A 298 -10.85 -1.39 22.96
CA ASP A 298 -12.05 -1.65 22.18
C ASP A 298 -13.26 -2.18 22.98
N ILE A 299 -13.42 -1.65 24.20
CA ILE A 299 -14.57 -1.95 25.06
C ILE A 299 -15.30 -0.65 25.45
N ASP A 300 -16.61 -0.77 25.73
CA ASP A 300 -17.37 0.32 26.36
C ASP A 300 -17.25 0.20 27.89
N TYR A 301 -16.40 1.00 28.49
CA TYR A 301 -16.21 1.01 29.94
C TYR A 301 -17.40 1.58 30.74
N ASN A 302 -18.44 2.07 30.10
CA ASN A 302 -19.70 2.43 30.78
C ASN A 302 -20.61 1.22 30.99
N THR A 303 -20.32 0.13 30.30
CA THR A 303 -21.05 -1.14 30.42
C THR A 303 -20.41 -2.06 31.44
N TRP A 304 -21.02 -2.17 32.64
CA TRP A 304 -20.61 -3.14 33.65
C TRP A 304 -21.27 -4.48 33.40
N HIS A 305 -20.52 -5.55 33.57
CA HIS A 305 -20.98 -6.92 33.35
C HIS A 305 -21.54 -7.59 34.62
N CYS A 306 -21.49 -6.88 35.76
CA CYS A 306 -22.15 -7.30 37.00
C CYS A 306 -22.54 -6.09 37.85
N ASP A 307 -23.59 -6.26 38.69
CA ASP A 307 -24.12 -5.21 39.55
C ASP A 307 -23.13 -4.83 40.67
N ALA A 308 -22.29 -5.77 41.08
CA ALA A 308 -21.28 -5.53 42.13
C ALA A 308 -20.26 -4.48 41.71
N ASP A 309 -19.80 -4.51 40.43
CA ASP A 309 -18.89 -3.53 39.86
C ASP A 309 -19.54 -2.13 39.83
N ARG A 310 -20.78 -2.06 39.33
CA ARG A 310 -21.54 -0.82 39.29
C ARG A 310 -21.75 -0.23 40.69
N ALA A 311 -22.05 -1.08 41.65
CA ALA A 311 -22.24 -0.65 43.05
C ALA A 311 -20.96 -0.16 43.70
N LYS A 312 -19.82 -0.78 43.38
CA LYS A 312 -18.50 -0.45 43.97
C LYS A 312 -17.88 0.78 43.35
N TYR A 313 -17.87 0.85 42.01
CA TYR A 313 -17.08 1.85 41.28
C TYR A 313 -17.92 3.03 40.77
N GLY A 314 -19.22 2.86 40.55
CA GLY A 314 -20.08 3.87 39.95
C GLY A 314 -20.03 3.82 38.42
N THR A 315 -19.93 4.96 37.75
CA THR A 315 -19.96 5.08 36.30
C THR A 315 -18.92 6.08 35.77
N GLY A 316 -18.59 5.94 34.49
CA GLY A 316 -17.68 6.83 33.75
C GLY A 316 -16.22 6.42 33.80
N GLY A 317 -15.37 7.14 33.06
CA GLY A 317 -13.97 6.79 32.85
C GLY A 317 -13.16 6.67 34.13
N GLY A 318 -13.36 7.50 35.13
CA GLY A 318 -12.66 7.40 36.42
C GLY A 318 -12.96 6.10 37.16
N ALA A 319 -14.24 5.66 37.14
CA ALA A 319 -14.67 4.41 37.72
C ALA A 319 -14.04 3.19 37.00
N ALA A 320 -14.02 3.24 35.69
CA ALA A 320 -13.40 2.21 34.85
C ALA A 320 -11.89 2.12 35.11
N GLY A 321 -11.19 3.27 35.12
CA GLY A 321 -9.76 3.33 35.41
C GLY A 321 -9.43 2.78 36.81
N GLN A 322 -10.27 3.05 37.83
CA GLN A 322 -10.12 2.47 39.14
C GLN A 322 -10.28 0.95 39.14
N ALA A 323 -11.34 0.43 38.51
CA ALA A 323 -11.61 -1.00 38.48
C ALA A 323 -10.49 -1.78 37.76
N GLN A 324 -10.03 -1.24 36.60
CA GLN A 324 -8.93 -1.82 35.86
C GLN A 324 -7.62 -1.77 36.65
N SER A 325 -7.32 -0.65 37.31
CA SER A 325 -6.13 -0.54 38.18
C SER A 325 -6.16 -1.54 39.33
N GLU A 326 -7.29 -1.72 40.01
CA GLU A 326 -7.41 -2.70 41.10
C GLU A 326 -7.14 -4.14 40.61
N LEU A 327 -7.70 -4.52 39.46
CA LEU A 327 -7.47 -5.83 38.85
C LEU A 327 -5.98 -6.03 38.50
N LEU A 328 -5.41 -5.09 37.77
CA LEU A 328 -4.04 -5.17 37.29
C LEU A 328 -3.03 -5.15 38.43
N ASN A 329 -3.26 -4.33 39.46
CA ASN A 329 -2.45 -4.29 40.67
C ASN A 329 -2.50 -5.63 41.42
N ARG A 330 -3.67 -6.27 41.48
CA ARG A 330 -3.81 -7.58 42.10
C ARG A 330 -3.00 -8.62 41.30
N ILE A 331 -3.10 -8.64 39.98
CA ILE A 331 -2.31 -9.54 39.11
C ILE A 331 -0.80 -9.28 39.32
N GLN A 332 -0.39 -8.01 39.25
CA GLN A 332 1.03 -7.63 39.38
C GLN A 332 1.61 -8.09 40.72
N ARG A 333 0.89 -7.88 41.84
CA ARG A 333 1.40 -8.15 43.18
C ARG A 333 1.24 -9.60 43.63
N GLU A 334 0.08 -10.20 43.34
CA GLU A 334 -0.24 -11.54 43.86
C GLU A 334 0.27 -12.64 42.94
N TRP A 335 0.46 -12.33 41.64
CA TRP A 335 0.90 -13.34 40.67
C TRP A 335 2.25 -12.99 40.06
N VAL A 336 2.38 -11.89 39.28
CA VAL A 336 3.61 -11.55 38.55
C VAL A 336 4.82 -11.50 39.48
N ALA A 337 4.74 -10.74 40.55
CA ALA A 337 5.84 -10.56 41.51
C ALA A 337 6.25 -11.86 42.23
N THR A 338 5.41 -12.89 42.21
CA THR A 338 5.69 -14.19 42.82
C THR A 338 6.29 -15.22 41.90
N LYS A 339 6.34 -14.94 40.58
CA LYS A 339 6.80 -15.88 39.56
C LYS A 339 8.22 -15.58 39.10
N PRO A 340 9.15 -16.53 39.23
CA PRO A 340 10.51 -16.34 38.79
C PRO A 340 10.61 -16.03 37.31
N GLY A 341 11.31 -14.96 36.95
CA GLY A 341 11.63 -14.58 35.59
C GLY A 341 10.48 -13.96 34.81
N VAL A 342 9.31 -13.71 35.41
CA VAL A 342 8.21 -13.01 34.75
C VAL A 342 8.51 -11.53 34.72
N ALA A 343 8.36 -10.93 33.53
CA ALA A 343 8.48 -9.50 33.28
C ALA A 343 7.32 -8.72 33.93
N PRO A 344 7.46 -7.42 34.18
CA PRO A 344 6.35 -6.58 34.61
C PRO A 344 5.14 -6.73 33.74
N LEU A 345 3.94 -6.73 34.34
CA LEU A 345 2.69 -6.82 33.61
C LEU A 345 2.56 -5.70 32.58
N GLN A 346 2.02 -6.01 31.42
CA GLN A 346 1.66 -5.02 30.40
C GLN A 346 0.15 -4.85 30.36
N MET A 347 -0.33 -3.70 29.92
CA MET A 347 -1.76 -3.46 29.69
C MET A 347 -1.98 -2.54 28.50
N VAL A 348 -3.08 -2.78 27.76
CA VAL A 348 -3.60 -1.82 26.79
C VAL A 348 -4.79 -1.12 27.43
N PRO A 349 -4.73 0.19 27.66
CA PRO A 349 -5.84 0.91 28.29
C PRO A 349 -7.03 1.07 27.33
N THR A 350 -8.23 1.22 27.84
CA THR A 350 -9.41 1.51 27.02
C THR A 350 -9.24 2.84 26.26
N GLU A 351 -8.60 3.83 26.89
CA GLU A 351 -8.22 5.07 26.21
C GLU A 351 -6.76 5.02 25.76
N TYR A 352 -6.41 4.11 24.84
CA TYR A 352 -5.05 3.78 24.43
C TYR A 352 -4.40 4.79 23.49
N TYR A 353 -5.11 5.81 23.04
CA TYR A 353 -4.59 6.85 22.13
C TYR A 353 -4.78 8.24 22.71
N ASN A 354 -4.18 9.24 22.05
CA ASN A 354 -4.13 10.64 22.49
C ASN A 354 -3.46 10.86 23.84
N VAL A 355 -3.21 12.12 24.15
CA VAL A 355 -2.55 12.58 25.39
C VAL A 355 -3.44 13.55 26.17
N SER A 356 -4.73 13.65 25.82
CA SER A 356 -5.69 14.45 26.56
C SER A 356 -5.88 13.90 27.97
N GLU A 357 -5.86 14.79 28.96
CA GLU A 357 -6.19 14.45 30.35
C GLU A 357 -7.66 14.04 30.45
N THR A 358 -7.93 12.88 31.01
CA THR A 358 -9.28 12.34 31.23
C THR A 358 -9.38 11.77 32.64
N PRO A 359 -10.60 11.64 33.20
CA PRO A 359 -10.79 10.95 34.47
C PRO A 359 -10.27 9.52 34.47
N TYR A 360 -10.31 8.82 33.31
CA TYR A 360 -9.79 7.48 33.14
C TYR A 360 -8.26 7.43 33.26
N LYS A 361 -7.56 8.24 32.46
CA LYS A 361 -6.08 8.31 32.48
C LYS A 361 -5.55 8.81 33.82
N LYS A 362 -6.27 9.75 34.44
CA LYS A 362 -5.95 10.19 35.80
C LYS A 362 -6.03 9.04 36.81
N ALA A 363 -7.08 8.21 36.73
CA ALA A 363 -7.22 7.06 37.64
C ALA A 363 -6.09 6.06 37.46
N LEU A 364 -5.70 5.75 36.22
CA LEU A 364 -4.53 4.90 35.94
C LEU A 364 -3.27 5.49 36.52
N ARG A 365 -2.96 6.76 36.26
CA ARG A 365 -1.75 7.44 36.77
C ARG A 365 -1.64 7.42 38.28
N GLU A 366 -2.77 7.58 38.97
CA GLU A 366 -2.77 7.70 40.45
C GLU A 366 -2.88 6.36 41.18
N GLN A 367 -3.43 5.31 40.52
CA GLN A 367 -3.81 4.08 41.21
C GLN A 367 -3.13 2.81 40.67
N LEU A 368 -2.71 2.80 39.39
CA LEU A 368 -2.07 1.63 38.80
C LEU A 368 -0.65 1.46 39.38
N ASP A 369 -0.22 0.22 39.60
CA ASP A 369 1.10 -0.12 40.11
C ASP A 369 2.18 0.37 39.13
N ALA A 370 3.17 1.09 39.66
CA ALA A 370 4.21 1.76 38.86
C ALA A 370 5.05 0.80 37.97
N ALA A 371 5.05 -0.50 38.30
CA ALA A 371 5.74 -1.50 37.51
C ALA A 371 4.98 -1.87 36.21
N VAL A 372 3.67 -1.62 36.11
CA VAL A 372 2.87 -1.97 34.95
C VAL A 372 3.24 -1.08 33.77
N VAL A 373 3.52 -1.72 32.63
CA VAL A 373 3.83 -1.04 31.36
C VAL A 373 2.53 -0.77 30.61
N VAL A 374 2.35 0.46 30.13
CA VAL A 374 1.12 0.91 29.47
C VAL A 374 1.37 1.03 27.97
N HIS A 375 0.53 0.40 27.16
CA HIS A 375 0.56 0.55 25.71
C HIS A 375 -0.12 1.84 25.26
N TRP A 376 0.41 2.46 24.22
CA TRP A 376 -0.11 3.68 23.63
C TRP A 376 0.13 3.68 22.11
N THR A 377 -0.88 4.04 21.33
CA THR A 377 -0.78 4.01 19.86
C THR A 377 -0.35 5.33 19.23
N GLY A 378 -0.28 6.42 20.00
CA GLY A 378 0.02 7.75 19.46
C GLY A 378 -1.18 8.70 19.52
N ILE A 379 -1.10 9.79 18.76
CA ILE A 379 -2.20 10.74 18.59
C ILE A 379 -3.18 10.19 17.56
N GLY A 380 -4.15 9.40 18.03
CA GLY A 380 -5.06 8.61 17.24
C GLY A 380 -4.71 7.13 17.20
N VAL A 381 -5.58 6.32 16.61
CA VAL A 381 -5.40 4.86 16.48
C VAL A 381 -4.28 4.53 15.50
N VAL A 382 -4.26 5.23 14.35
CA VAL A 382 -3.20 5.16 13.33
C VAL A 382 -2.62 6.56 13.17
N PRO A 383 -1.60 6.93 13.95
CA PRO A 383 -1.07 8.28 13.96
C PRO A 383 -0.19 8.56 12.75
N LYS A 384 -0.34 9.73 12.13
CA LYS A 384 0.56 10.17 11.07
C LYS A 384 2.00 10.34 11.58
N THR A 385 2.16 10.82 12.80
CA THR A 385 3.46 11.03 13.44
C THR A 385 3.43 10.63 14.90
N ILE A 386 4.58 10.17 15.41
CA ILE A 386 4.85 10.03 16.84
C ILE A 386 6.13 10.85 17.11
N THR A 387 5.96 12.00 17.77
CA THR A 387 7.08 12.88 18.12
C THR A 387 7.61 12.59 19.52
N ALA A 388 8.84 13.01 19.79
CA ALA A 388 9.41 12.94 21.15
C ALA A 388 8.56 13.71 22.18
N ALA A 389 8.02 14.87 21.78
CA ALA A 389 7.14 15.66 22.64
C ALA A 389 5.84 14.91 22.97
N GLN A 390 5.19 14.28 21.97
CA GLN A 390 3.99 13.45 22.18
C GLN A 390 4.26 12.25 23.08
N ALA A 391 5.40 11.59 22.91
CA ALA A 391 5.81 10.47 23.75
C ALA A 391 6.08 10.89 25.22
N ALA A 392 6.73 12.05 25.42
CA ALA A 392 6.92 12.65 26.73
C ALA A 392 5.60 13.00 27.42
N GLU A 393 4.65 13.57 26.65
CA GLU A 393 3.32 13.91 27.15
C GLU A 393 2.50 12.65 27.49
N ALA A 394 2.57 11.59 26.66
CA ALA A 394 1.96 10.30 26.97
C ALA A 394 2.49 9.73 28.28
N LYS A 395 3.82 9.71 28.46
CA LYS A 395 4.45 9.28 29.72
C LYS A 395 3.97 10.09 30.92
N ALA A 396 3.82 11.39 30.77
CA ALA A 396 3.33 12.27 31.85
C ALA A 396 1.85 12.03 32.17
N VAL A 397 1.00 11.88 31.16
CA VAL A 397 -0.45 11.70 31.33
C VAL A 397 -0.79 10.34 31.93
N PHE A 398 -0.17 9.27 31.46
CA PHE A 398 -0.37 7.93 32.03
C PHE A 398 0.42 7.71 33.32
N GLY A 399 1.59 8.36 33.52
CA GLY A 399 2.44 8.22 34.71
C GLY A 399 3.21 6.91 34.79
N HIS A 400 3.33 6.17 33.67
CA HIS A 400 3.92 4.85 33.57
C HIS A 400 4.96 4.77 32.46
N ASP A 401 5.72 3.69 32.43
CA ASP A 401 6.51 3.36 31.26
C ASP A 401 5.59 3.06 30.07
N ILE A 402 5.87 3.72 28.93
CA ILE A 402 5.06 3.64 27.72
C ILE A 402 5.72 2.67 26.73
N LEU A 403 4.95 1.69 26.27
CA LEU A 403 5.28 0.86 25.11
C LEU A 403 4.42 1.32 23.92
N VAL A 404 5.05 1.75 22.84
CA VAL A 404 4.30 2.14 21.65
C VAL A 404 3.80 0.90 20.92
N TRP A 405 2.48 0.76 20.83
CA TRP A 405 1.82 -0.14 19.88
C TRP A 405 1.56 0.66 18.60
N ASP A 406 2.39 0.48 17.60
CA ASP A 406 2.27 1.23 16.36
C ASP A 406 1.45 0.47 15.31
N ASN A 407 0.32 1.06 14.93
CA ASN A 407 -0.59 0.49 13.93
C ASN A 407 -0.08 0.74 12.50
N TYR A 408 1.14 0.30 12.22
CA TYR A 408 1.76 0.22 10.92
C TYR A 408 2.62 -1.06 10.83
N PRO A 409 2.56 -1.86 9.79
CA PRO A 409 1.79 -1.70 8.54
C PRO A 409 0.41 -2.39 8.56
N VAL A 410 -0.29 -2.46 9.70
CA VAL A 410 -1.61 -3.09 9.76
C VAL A 410 -2.53 -2.56 8.64
N ASN A 411 -3.21 -3.46 7.95
CA ASN A 411 -4.04 -3.10 6.79
C ASN A 411 -5.51 -3.52 6.92
N ASP A 412 -5.94 -3.93 8.10
CA ASP A 412 -7.32 -4.37 8.35
C ASP A 412 -8.37 -3.26 8.14
N TYR A 413 -7.98 -1.98 8.24
CA TYR A 413 -8.82 -0.83 7.90
C TYR A 413 -8.67 -0.37 6.44
N ALA A 414 -7.71 -0.91 5.68
CA ALA A 414 -7.30 -0.43 4.35
C ALA A 414 -7.64 -1.46 3.26
N ALA A 415 -8.93 -1.59 2.94
CA ALA A 415 -9.44 -2.61 2.01
C ALA A 415 -8.71 -2.65 0.66
N GLY A 416 -8.25 -3.84 0.29
CA GLY A 416 -7.57 -4.11 -0.98
C GLY A 416 -6.15 -3.53 -1.08
N ARG A 417 -5.50 -3.15 0.04
CA ARG A 417 -4.18 -2.52 0.06
C ARG A 417 -3.13 -3.36 0.77
N LEU A 418 -1.92 -3.36 0.23
CA LEU A 418 -0.70 -3.66 0.96
C LEU A 418 -0.05 -2.34 1.37
N LEU A 419 0.60 -2.29 2.53
CA LEU A 419 1.27 -1.09 3.02
C LEU A 419 2.78 -1.31 2.96
N LEU A 420 3.39 -0.92 1.85
CA LEU A 420 4.80 -1.18 1.52
C LEU A 420 5.68 0.08 1.53
N ALA A 421 5.16 1.20 1.98
CA ALA A 421 5.93 2.43 2.15
C ALA A 421 7.00 2.30 3.25
N ASP A 422 7.88 3.27 3.32
CA ASP A 422 8.84 3.38 4.42
C ASP A 422 8.12 3.65 5.76
N TYR A 423 8.77 3.25 6.85
CA TYR A 423 8.25 3.51 8.20
C TYR A 423 8.70 4.90 8.65
N SER A 424 7.97 5.90 8.24
CA SER A 424 8.26 7.32 8.44
C SER A 424 7.43 7.95 9.57
N GLY A 425 7.72 9.21 9.87
CA GLY A 425 6.96 10.01 10.83
C GLY A 425 7.21 9.65 12.31
N ARG A 426 8.22 8.85 12.63
CA ARG A 426 8.61 8.52 14.02
C ARG A 426 9.92 9.21 14.34
N GLU A 427 9.86 10.17 15.25
CA GLU A 427 11.05 10.93 15.63
C GLU A 427 12.07 10.06 16.38
N ARG A 428 13.34 10.27 16.11
CA ARG A 428 14.45 9.56 16.79
C ARG A 428 14.42 9.70 18.31
N GLY A 429 14.00 10.86 18.81
CA GLY A 429 13.93 11.19 20.23
C GLY A 429 12.81 10.48 21.01
N ILE A 430 11.92 9.70 20.36
CA ILE A 430 10.90 8.92 21.09
C ILE A 430 11.55 7.93 22.07
N ALA A 431 12.73 7.43 21.74
CA ALA A 431 13.49 6.48 22.57
C ALA A 431 13.85 7.00 23.97
N ASP A 432 13.84 8.31 24.17
CA ASP A 432 14.11 8.91 25.47
C ASP A 432 12.88 8.88 26.41
N HIS A 433 11.71 8.58 25.88
CA HIS A 433 10.44 8.69 26.59
C HIS A 433 9.62 7.39 26.63
N VAL A 434 9.94 6.41 25.76
CA VAL A 434 9.25 5.13 25.70
C VAL A 434 10.20 3.97 25.99
N VAL A 435 9.67 2.87 26.48
CA VAL A 435 10.49 1.67 26.75
C VAL A 435 10.64 0.79 25.52
N GLY A 436 9.88 1.04 24.46
CA GLY A 436 9.97 0.27 23.23
C GLY A 436 8.90 0.62 22.20
N VAL A 437 9.00 -0.07 21.07
CA VAL A 437 8.05 0.01 19.94
C VAL A 437 7.73 -1.39 19.46
N ILE A 438 6.45 -1.72 19.33
CA ILE A 438 5.96 -2.95 18.69
C ILE A 438 5.04 -2.61 17.53
N SER A 439 5.27 -3.25 16.40
CA SER A 439 4.47 -3.10 15.18
C SER A 439 3.22 -3.96 15.22
N ASN A 440 2.07 -3.43 14.84
CA ASN A 440 0.92 -4.22 14.44
C ASN A 440 1.02 -4.46 12.92
N PRO A 441 1.30 -5.70 12.46
CA PRO A 441 1.58 -6.00 11.06
C PRO A 441 0.31 -6.23 10.24
N MET A 442 0.49 -6.44 8.91
CA MET A 442 -0.59 -6.85 8.01
C MET A 442 -0.99 -8.33 8.23
N ASN A 443 -2.17 -8.70 7.75
CA ASN A 443 -2.57 -10.12 7.61
C ASN A 443 -1.58 -10.93 6.75
N GLN A 444 -0.73 -10.29 5.97
CA GLN A 444 0.31 -10.85 5.12
C GLN A 444 1.65 -10.85 5.89
N ALA A 445 1.98 -11.95 6.55
CA ALA A 445 3.13 -12.08 7.43
C ALA A 445 4.47 -11.82 6.73
N ALA A 446 4.71 -12.49 5.60
CA ALA A 446 5.95 -12.33 4.84
C ALA A 446 6.09 -10.95 4.20
N VAL A 447 4.98 -10.36 3.74
CA VAL A 447 4.95 -9.02 3.15
C VAL A 447 5.22 -7.95 4.23
N SER A 448 4.74 -8.13 5.44
CA SER A 448 4.96 -7.24 6.59
C SER A 448 6.44 -7.07 6.94
N LYS A 449 7.29 -8.04 6.61
CA LYS A 449 8.74 -8.00 6.90
C LYS A 449 9.46 -6.80 6.25
N VAL A 450 8.87 -6.16 5.25
CA VAL A 450 9.41 -4.92 4.66
C VAL A 450 9.39 -3.79 5.70
N ALA A 451 8.24 -3.53 6.32
CA ALA A 451 8.13 -2.51 7.36
C ALA A 451 8.84 -2.91 8.65
N LEU A 452 8.68 -4.17 9.08
CA LEU A 452 9.26 -4.69 10.32
C LEU A 452 10.79 -4.56 10.38
N SER A 453 11.47 -4.63 9.23
CA SER A 453 12.92 -4.36 9.15
C SER A 453 13.27 -2.96 9.62
N SER A 454 12.45 -1.96 9.29
CA SER A 454 12.63 -0.57 9.73
C SER A 454 12.31 -0.39 11.21
N PHE A 455 11.31 -1.12 11.75
CA PHE A 455 11.05 -1.16 13.20
C PHE A 455 12.24 -1.69 13.98
N ALA A 456 12.88 -2.74 13.47
CA ALA A 456 14.09 -3.29 14.09
C ALA A 456 15.19 -2.23 14.17
N GLU A 457 15.41 -1.44 13.13
CA GLU A 457 16.41 -0.37 13.11
C GLU A 457 16.07 0.78 14.06
N LEU A 458 14.83 1.24 14.07
CA LEU A 458 14.38 2.28 14.99
C LEU A 458 14.55 1.84 16.45
N GLY A 459 14.12 0.63 16.80
CA GLY A 459 14.24 0.12 18.16
C GLY A 459 15.68 -0.16 18.60
N TRP A 460 16.54 -0.56 17.66
CA TRP A 460 17.94 -0.87 17.95
C TRP A 460 18.81 0.38 18.02
N LYS A 461 18.76 1.25 17.01
CA LYS A 461 19.62 2.44 16.88
C LYS A 461 18.85 3.67 16.40
N PRO A 462 17.95 4.23 17.20
CA PRO A 462 17.15 5.39 16.82
C PRO A 462 17.97 6.62 16.45
N ALA A 463 19.12 6.82 17.07
CA ALA A 463 19.94 8.03 16.88
C ALA A 463 20.32 8.32 15.43
N THR A 464 20.49 7.29 14.61
CA THR A 464 20.84 7.41 13.18
C THR A 464 19.78 6.85 12.27
N TYR A 465 18.59 6.55 12.79
CA TYR A 465 17.50 6.01 11.98
C TYR A 465 17.19 6.94 10.81
N ASP A 466 17.13 6.36 9.63
CA ASP A 466 16.75 7.01 8.38
C ASP A 466 15.76 6.08 7.68
N GLU A 467 14.52 6.51 7.61
CA GLU A 467 13.39 5.72 7.14
C GLU A 467 13.58 5.20 5.72
N ARG A 468 14.07 6.05 4.83
CA ARG A 468 14.29 5.67 3.43
C ARG A 468 15.43 4.68 3.28
N ALA A 469 16.54 4.91 3.96
CA ALA A 469 17.68 4.00 3.92
C ALA A 469 17.35 2.64 4.57
N ALA A 470 16.57 2.62 5.65
CA ALA A 470 16.10 1.41 6.30
C ALA A 470 15.19 0.58 5.36
N TRP A 471 14.24 1.24 4.70
CA TRP A 471 13.36 0.65 3.72
C TRP A 471 14.13 0.07 2.52
N GLU A 472 15.13 0.78 1.99
CA GLU A 472 15.97 0.27 0.89
C GLU A 472 16.77 -0.97 1.31
N ARG A 473 17.26 -1.02 2.55
CA ARG A 473 17.91 -2.22 3.11
C ARG A 473 16.94 -3.39 3.23
N ALA A 474 15.71 -3.12 3.69
CA ALA A 474 14.66 -4.12 3.76
C ALA A 474 14.35 -4.74 2.40
N LEU A 475 14.17 -3.93 1.36
CA LEU A 475 13.94 -4.43 -0.01
C LEU A 475 15.15 -5.22 -0.54
N ALA A 476 16.37 -4.73 -0.28
CA ALA A 476 17.59 -5.44 -0.69
C ALA A 476 17.73 -6.79 -0.01
N GLU A 477 17.33 -6.90 1.26
CA GLU A 477 17.30 -8.15 2.00
C GLU A 477 16.26 -9.12 1.44
N ARG A 478 15.02 -8.66 1.19
CA ARG A 478 13.97 -9.48 0.56
C ARG A 478 14.38 -10.00 -0.82
N ALA A 479 15.19 -9.22 -1.54
CA ALA A 479 15.74 -9.58 -2.84
C ALA A 479 17.04 -10.43 -2.78
N GLY A 480 17.54 -10.79 -1.59
CA GLY A 480 18.83 -11.45 -1.46
C GLY A 480 20.01 -10.68 -2.07
N GLY A 481 19.88 -9.37 -2.24
CA GLY A 481 20.86 -8.49 -2.87
C GLY A 481 20.82 -8.50 -4.41
N ASP A 482 19.89 -9.22 -5.04
CA ASP A 482 19.74 -9.17 -6.50
C ASP A 482 19.18 -7.82 -6.96
N ARG A 483 19.95 -7.10 -7.75
CA ARG A 483 19.61 -5.75 -8.18
C ARG A 483 18.31 -5.67 -8.98
N ARG A 484 18.01 -6.67 -9.83
CA ARG A 484 16.79 -6.66 -10.64
C ARG A 484 15.56 -6.85 -9.77
N THR A 485 15.65 -7.72 -8.80
CA THR A 485 14.57 -7.95 -7.82
C THR A 485 14.38 -6.75 -6.90
N ILE A 486 15.45 -6.06 -6.50
CA ILE A 486 15.37 -4.79 -5.73
C ILE A 486 14.59 -3.74 -6.51
N GLU A 487 14.93 -3.50 -7.78
CA GLU A 487 14.23 -2.50 -8.61
C GLU A 487 12.76 -2.90 -8.85
N ALA A 488 12.48 -4.19 -9.03
CA ALA A 488 11.11 -4.69 -9.14
C ALA A 488 10.30 -4.47 -7.85
N LEU A 489 10.90 -4.74 -6.68
CA LEU A 489 10.27 -4.48 -5.39
C LEU A 489 10.02 -2.99 -5.16
N LYS A 490 10.94 -2.11 -5.57
CA LYS A 490 10.75 -0.65 -5.49
C LYS A 490 9.55 -0.19 -6.30
N VAL A 491 9.41 -0.68 -7.54
CA VAL A 491 8.25 -0.36 -8.40
C VAL A 491 6.96 -0.89 -7.78
N PHE A 492 6.96 -2.12 -7.27
CA PHE A 492 5.78 -2.71 -6.64
C PHE A 492 5.40 -2.00 -5.34
N ALA A 493 6.38 -1.62 -4.53
CA ALA A 493 6.16 -0.87 -3.30
C ALA A 493 5.62 0.53 -3.57
N ASP A 494 6.11 1.25 -4.60
CA ASP A 494 5.57 2.55 -5.01
C ASP A 494 4.06 2.47 -5.31
N LEU A 495 3.63 1.41 -6.04
CA LEU A 495 2.22 1.17 -6.35
C LEU A 495 1.35 0.75 -5.16
N ASN A 496 1.97 0.41 -4.02
CA ASN A 496 1.35 -0.01 -2.78
C ASN A 496 1.77 0.87 -1.59
N THR A 497 2.00 2.15 -1.85
CA THR A 497 2.43 3.14 -0.84
C THR A 497 1.26 3.66 -0.01
N TYR A 498 0.11 3.90 -0.65
CA TYR A 498 -0.97 4.69 -0.10
C TYR A 498 -1.65 4.03 1.10
N ASP A 499 -1.70 4.77 2.20
CA ASP A 499 -2.68 4.61 3.27
C ASP A 499 -3.33 5.98 3.56
N THR A 500 -4.45 5.98 4.29
CA THR A 500 -5.23 7.20 4.52
C THR A 500 -4.61 8.14 5.56
N THR A 501 -3.56 7.73 6.24
CA THR A 501 -3.03 8.44 7.42
C THR A 501 -1.55 8.76 7.30
N LEU A 502 -0.70 7.73 7.22
CA LEU A 502 0.76 7.90 7.22
C LEU A 502 1.28 8.33 5.84
N HIS A 503 0.79 7.69 4.78
CA HIS A 503 1.21 7.91 3.40
C HIS A 503 0.02 8.28 2.52
N PRO A 504 -0.48 9.54 2.57
CA PRO A 504 -1.67 9.95 1.82
C PRO A 504 -1.42 10.11 0.31
N GLU A 505 -0.18 9.97 -0.15
CA GLU A 505 0.21 10.06 -1.56
C GLU A 505 0.30 8.67 -2.18
N SER A 506 -0.49 8.41 -3.22
CA SER A 506 -0.46 7.16 -3.96
C SER A 506 0.62 7.18 -5.03
N ALA A 507 1.41 6.11 -5.12
CA ALA A 507 2.41 5.89 -6.15
C ALA A 507 3.23 7.15 -6.51
N PRO A 508 3.93 7.79 -5.55
CA PRO A 508 4.54 9.11 -5.74
C PRO A 508 5.59 9.16 -6.86
N GLU A 509 6.37 8.10 -7.05
CA GLU A 509 7.35 8.01 -8.14
C GLU A 509 6.67 7.93 -9.51
N LEU A 510 5.62 7.11 -9.64
CA LEU A 510 4.83 7.00 -10.85
C LEU A 510 4.08 8.30 -11.13
N ALA A 511 3.47 8.93 -10.11
CA ALA A 511 2.75 10.19 -10.24
C ALA A 511 3.67 11.29 -10.81
N ALA A 512 4.87 11.44 -10.26
CA ALA A 512 5.85 12.42 -10.75
C ALA A 512 6.25 12.18 -12.21
N ARG A 513 6.36 10.91 -12.64
CA ARG A 513 6.67 10.56 -14.04
C ARG A 513 5.51 10.88 -14.98
N ILE A 514 4.28 10.63 -14.54
CA ILE A 514 3.05 10.94 -15.31
C ILE A 514 2.89 12.45 -15.45
N ASP A 515 3.15 13.24 -14.41
CA ASP A 515 3.10 14.70 -14.48
C ASP A 515 4.14 15.27 -15.45
N ALA A 516 5.36 14.75 -15.39
CA ALA A 516 6.41 15.10 -16.34
C ALA A 516 6.05 14.70 -17.79
N PHE A 517 5.36 13.56 -17.97
CA PHE A 517 4.86 13.11 -19.26
C PHE A 517 3.84 14.09 -19.83
N TRP A 518 2.78 14.42 -19.10
CA TRP A 518 1.74 15.32 -19.59
C TRP A 518 2.29 16.73 -19.87
N THR A 519 3.22 17.22 -19.07
CA THR A 519 3.91 18.49 -19.31
C THR A 519 4.67 18.51 -20.65
N ALA A 520 5.26 17.38 -21.03
CA ALA A 520 6.04 17.27 -22.27
C ALA A 520 5.17 16.87 -23.48
N TYR A 521 4.01 16.24 -23.26
CA TYR A 521 3.20 15.59 -24.30
C TYR A 521 2.69 16.59 -25.35
N ASP A 522 2.26 17.78 -24.96
CA ASP A 522 1.72 18.78 -25.90
C ASP A 522 2.75 19.29 -26.93
N GLY A 523 4.05 19.25 -26.59
CA GLY A 523 5.14 19.74 -27.45
C GLY A 523 5.96 18.65 -28.15
N GLU A 524 6.17 17.48 -27.47
CA GLU A 524 7.10 16.43 -27.93
C GLU A 524 6.50 15.03 -27.72
N LYS A 525 5.33 14.73 -28.29
CA LYS A 525 4.54 13.52 -28.04
C LYS A 525 5.35 12.23 -28.08
N ASP A 526 5.99 11.94 -29.19
CA ASP A 526 6.82 10.73 -29.36
C ASP A 526 7.93 10.62 -28.33
N ARG A 527 8.54 11.73 -27.96
CA ARG A 527 9.64 11.75 -26.98
C ARG A 527 9.09 11.50 -25.58
N ALA A 528 7.94 12.09 -25.25
CA ALA A 528 7.27 11.86 -23.98
C ALA A 528 6.88 10.37 -23.82
N ILE A 529 6.28 9.77 -24.86
CA ILE A 529 5.93 8.35 -24.89
C ILE A 529 7.19 7.48 -24.68
N ARG A 530 8.25 7.68 -25.48
CA ARG A 530 9.49 6.91 -25.37
C ARG A 530 10.17 7.05 -24.00
N ARG A 531 9.96 8.15 -23.28
CA ARG A 531 10.53 8.39 -21.95
C ARG A 531 9.77 7.64 -20.85
N LEU A 532 8.44 7.54 -20.95
CA LEU A 532 7.59 6.92 -19.93
C LEU A 532 7.46 5.40 -20.12
N LEU A 533 7.45 4.91 -21.36
CA LEU A 533 7.26 3.50 -21.72
C LEU A 533 8.17 2.54 -20.93
N PRO A 534 9.49 2.77 -20.74
CA PRO A 534 10.35 1.86 -19.99
C PRO A 534 9.90 1.66 -18.55
N TYR A 535 9.32 2.68 -17.90
CA TYR A 535 8.80 2.55 -16.55
C TYR A 535 7.50 1.73 -16.52
N PHE A 536 6.57 1.93 -17.45
CA PHE A 536 5.37 1.10 -17.55
C PHE A 536 5.71 -0.36 -17.84
N GLN A 537 6.72 -0.62 -18.68
CA GLN A 537 7.26 -1.96 -18.86
C GLN A 537 7.90 -2.53 -17.58
N ALA A 538 8.49 -1.70 -16.75
CA ALA A 538 8.99 -2.15 -15.45
C ALA A 538 7.82 -2.53 -14.51
N VAL A 539 6.71 -1.80 -14.53
CA VAL A 539 5.48 -2.17 -13.79
C VAL A 539 4.98 -3.55 -14.22
N THR A 540 4.84 -3.78 -15.53
CA THR A 540 4.39 -5.08 -16.07
C THR A 540 5.30 -6.24 -15.69
N ARG A 541 6.62 -6.02 -15.67
CA ARG A 541 7.62 -7.07 -15.41
C ARG A 541 7.91 -7.31 -13.94
N ALA A 542 7.67 -6.32 -13.08
CA ALA A 542 7.98 -6.39 -11.67
C ALA A 542 7.40 -7.64 -10.97
N PRO A 543 6.13 -8.02 -11.16
CA PRO A 543 5.56 -9.20 -10.53
C PRO A 543 6.28 -10.52 -10.87
N VAL A 544 6.69 -10.69 -12.12
CA VAL A 544 7.43 -11.89 -12.56
C VAL A 544 8.81 -11.92 -11.91
N GLN A 545 9.51 -10.79 -11.87
CA GLN A 545 10.82 -10.68 -11.27
C GLN A 545 10.76 -10.89 -9.74
N ILE A 546 9.74 -10.38 -9.07
CA ILE A 546 9.53 -10.56 -7.64
C ILE A 546 9.33 -12.04 -7.31
N ARG A 547 8.41 -12.73 -8.00
CA ARG A 547 8.16 -14.17 -7.78
C ARG A 547 9.39 -15.04 -8.01
N ALA A 548 10.26 -14.64 -8.93
CA ALA A 548 11.47 -15.41 -9.25
C ALA A 548 12.65 -15.08 -8.34
N GLY A 549 12.68 -13.89 -7.72
CA GLY A 549 13.89 -13.36 -7.09
C GLY A 549 13.80 -13.07 -5.60
N VAL A 550 12.61 -13.05 -4.99
CA VAL A 550 12.51 -12.89 -3.54
C VAL A 550 13.04 -14.12 -2.82
N VAL A 551 13.72 -13.89 -1.71
CA VAL A 551 14.33 -14.95 -0.89
C VAL A 551 13.28 -15.84 -0.23
N ASP A 552 12.19 -15.21 0.23
CA ASP A 552 11.07 -15.87 0.89
C ASP A 552 9.90 -16.02 -0.10
N PRO A 553 9.62 -17.25 -0.60
CA PRO A 553 8.50 -17.46 -1.55
C PRO A 553 7.13 -17.06 -1.00
N ALA A 554 6.93 -17.12 0.33
CA ALA A 554 5.68 -16.73 0.97
C ALA A 554 5.29 -15.28 0.64
N PHE A 555 6.25 -14.39 0.42
CA PHE A 555 5.98 -13.02 -0.05
C PHE A 555 5.19 -13.02 -1.37
N GLY A 556 5.60 -13.84 -2.34
CA GLY A 556 4.91 -13.95 -3.63
C GLY A 556 3.53 -14.58 -3.53
N ASP A 557 3.35 -15.54 -2.64
CA ASP A 557 2.08 -16.23 -2.40
C ASP A 557 1.08 -15.31 -1.67
N GLU A 558 1.53 -14.59 -0.67
CA GLU A 558 0.70 -13.65 0.08
C GLU A 558 0.30 -12.41 -0.73
N ALA A 559 1.22 -11.87 -1.53
CA ALA A 559 0.97 -10.74 -2.43
C ALA A 559 0.36 -11.15 -3.78
N LYS A 560 -0.05 -12.40 -3.97
CA LYS A 560 -0.45 -12.94 -5.28
C LYS A 560 -1.49 -12.08 -6.00
N ALA A 561 -2.55 -11.69 -5.33
CA ALA A 561 -3.63 -10.90 -5.92
C ALA A 561 -3.13 -9.53 -6.40
N TRP A 562 -2.31 -8.86 -5.62
CA TRP A 562 -1.71 -7.56 -5.97
C TRP A 562 -0.69 -7.69 -7.11
N LEU A 563 0.14 -8.73 -7.09
CA LEU A 563 1.08 -9.00 -8.17
C LEU A 563 0.36 -9.31 -9.50
N ASP A 564 -0.71 -10.12 -9.47
CA ASP A 564 -1.51 -10.42 -10.66
C ASP A 564 -2.20 -9.16 -11.21
N ALA A 565 -2.79 -8.34 -10.34
CA ALA A 565 -3.40 -7.08 -10.73
C ALA A 565 -2.38 -6.08 -11.30
N THR A 566 -1.16 -6.02 -10.74
CA THR A 566 -0.09 -5.15 -11.21
C THR A 566 0.33 -5.48 -12.65
N VAL A 567 0.36 -6.76 -13.05
CA VAL A 567 0.63 -7.13 -14.45
C VAL A 567 -0.40 -6.52 -15.40
N LEU A 568 -1.68 -6.66 -15.05
CA LEU A 568 -2.79 -6.20 -15.91
C LEU A 568 -2.84 -4.68 -15.98
N TRP A 569 -2.64 -3.99 -14.86
CA TRP A 569 -2.55 -2.53 -14.85
C TRP A 569 -1.32 -2.03 -15.63
N GLY A 570 -0.17 -2.70 -15.50
CA GLY A 570 1.04 -2.38 -16.27
C GLY A 570 0.81 -2.50 -17.77
N GLN A 571 0.16 -3.58 -18.21
CA GLN A 571 -0.24 -3.78 -19.62
C GLN A 571 -1.21 -2.69 -20.09
N ALA A 572 -2.21 -2.34 -19.28
CA ALA A 572 -3.15 -1.26 -19.60
C ALA A 572 -2.44 0.10 -19.75
N LEU A 573 -1.43 0.37 -18.93
CA LEU A 573 -0.58 1.57 -19.03
C LEU A 573 0.24 1.57 -20.34
N GLU A 574 0.84 0.44 -20.72
CA GLU A 574 1.56 0.31 -22.00
C GLU A 574 0.63 0.50 -23.20
N GLU A 575 -0.54 -0.14 -23.20
CA GLU A 575 -1.57 0.02 -24.23
C GLU A 575 -2.08 1.46 -24.32
N SER A 576 -2.16 2.17 -23.19
CA SER A 576 -2.54 3.59 -23.14
C SER A 576 -1.54 4.47 -23.89
N LEU A 577 -0.24 4.24 -23.74
CA LEU A 577 0.78 4.95 -24.53
C LEU A 577 0.67 4.61 -26.03
N GLY A 578 0.47 3.34 -26.36
CA GLY A 578 0.27 2.92 -27.74
C GLY A 578 -1.02 3.47 -28.35
N LEU A 579 -2.06 3.72 -27.55
CA LEU A 579 -3.27 4.41 -28.00
C LEU A 579 -2.95 5.86 -28.38
N LEU A 580 -2.24 6.59 -27.52
CA LEU A 580 -1.83 7.96 -27.79
C LEU A 580 -0.94 8.07 -29.04
N GLU A 581 -0.05 7.11 -29.25
CA GLU A 581 0.77 7.03 -30.47
C GLU A 581 -0.07 6.79 -31.70
N ALA A 582 -1.06 5.89 -31.67
CA ALA A 582 -1.98 5.64 -32.76
C ALA A 582 -2.82 6.88 -33.14
N LEU A 583 -3.27 7.64 -32.12
CA LEU A 583 -3.98 8.90 -32.33
C LEU A 583 -3.10 9.96 -33.01
N ASP A 584 -1.85 10.05 -32.60
CA ASP A 584 -0.89 11.02 -33.20
C ASP A 584 -0.61 10.70 -34.68
N HIS A 585 -0.57 9.43 -35.03
CA HIS A 585 -0.43 8.97 -36.42
C HIS A 585 -1.74 8.99 -37.24
N GLY A 586 -2.87 9.34 -36.60
CA GLY A 586 -4.17 9.36 -37.26
C GLY A 586 -4.77 7.98 -37.51
N ASP A 587 -4.25 6.94 -36.86
CA ASP A 587 -4.74 5.55 -36.98
C ASP A 587 -5.87 5.27 -35.98
N GLY A 588 -7.08 5.66 -36.35
CA GLY A 588 -8.27 5.45 -35.54
C GLY A 588 -8.61 3.96 -35.31
N ALA A 589 -8.24 3.07 -36.25
CA ALA A 589 -8.49 1.65 -36.10
C ALA A 589 -7.58 1.04 -35.01
N ALA A 590 -6.28 1.38 -35.04
CA ALA A 590 -5.35 0.97 -34.01
C ALA A 590 -5.72 1.58 -32.63
N ALA A 591 -6.10 2.87 -32.62
CA ALA A 591 -6.54 3.54 -31.38
C ALA A 591 -7.75 2.84 -30.74
N TRP A 592 -8.77 2.51 -31.57
CA TRP A 592 -9.96 1.80 -31.09
C TRP A 592 -9.63 0.39 -30.59
N ALA A 593 -8.77 -0.34 -31.28
CA ALA A 593 -8.34 -1.67 -30.81
C ALA A 593 -7.64 -1.61 -29.45
N LYS A 594 -6.77 -0.62 -29.27
CA LYS A 594 -6.07 -0.42 -27.99
C LYS A 594 -7.02 0.03 -26.87
N ARG A 595 -8.01 0.88 -27.16
CA ARG A 595 -9.04 1.27 -26.19
C ARG A 595 -9.77 0.05 -25.66
N GLN A 596 -10.21 -0.86 -26.54
CA GLN A 596 -10.88 -2.10 -26.11
C GLN A 596 -9.98 -3.02 -25.29
N GLU A 597 -8.69 -3.12 -25.62
CA GLU A 597 -7.76 -3.92 -24.81
C GLU A 597 -7.51 -3.30 -23.44
N ILE A 598 -7.42 -1.96 -23.34
CA ILE A 598 -7.33 -1.24 -22.05
C ILE A 598 -8.55 -1.54 -21.18
N ASP A 599 -9.77 -1.42 -21.75
CA ASP A 599 -11.01 -1.68 -21.00
C ASP A 599 -11.08 -3.14 -20.50
N LYS A 600 -10.65 -4.09 -21.34
CA LYS A 600 -10.55 -5.51 -20.97
C LYS A 600 -9.54 -5.75 -19.85
N LEU A 601 -8.32 -5.21 -19.97
CA LEU A 601 -7.25 -5.39 -18.98
C LEU A 601 -7.63 -4.79 -17.62
N THR A 602 -8.19 -3.58 -17.62
CA THR A 602 -8.65 -2.91 -16.40
C THR A 602 -9.84 -3.65 -15.77
N GLY A 603 -10.76 -4.15 -16.59
CA GLY A 603 -11.86 -5.01 -16.12
C GLY A 603 -11.35 -6.30 -15.49
N GLN A 604 -10.36 -6.96 -16.09
CA GLN A 604 -9.73 -8.16 -15.54
C GLN A 604 -8.99 -7.86 -14.23
N ALA A 605 -8.26 -6.74 -14.16
CA ALA A 605 -7.57 -6.33 -12.92
C ALA A 605 -8.56 -6.11 -11.77
N LYS A 606 -9.67 -5.40 -12.05
CA LYS A 606 -10.74 -5.17 -11.08
C LYS A 606 -11.57 -6.42 -10.74
N ALA A 607 -11.45 -7.50 -11.52
CA ALA A 607 -12.10 -8.77 -11.22
C ALA A 607 -11.30 -9.67 -10.27
N ILE A 608 -10.01 -9.40 -10.07
CA ILE A 608 -9.19 -10.09 -9.07
C ILE A 608 -9.71 -9.75 -7.67
N ARG A 609 -9.73 -10.73 -6.76
CA ARG A 609 -10.22 -10.54 -5.39
C ARG A 609 -9.18 -11.00 -4.38
N ASP A 610 -9.07 -10.26 -3.30
CA ASP A 610 -8.46 -10.74 -2.08
C ASP A 610 -9.37 -11.80 -1.45
N VAL A 611 -8.78 -12.81 -0.84
CA VAL A 611 -9.50 -13.92 -0.20
C VAL A 611 -9.41 -13.90 1.31
N ARG A 612 -8.66 -12.95 1.87
CA ARG A 612 -8.42 -12.83 3.32
C ARG A 612 -9.43 -11.90 3.97
N GLU A 613 -10.00 -12.33 5.09
CA GLU A 613 -10.79 -11.44 5.94
C GLU A 613 -9.86 -10.39 6.62
N PRO A 614 -10.33 -9.17 6.92
CA PRO A 614 -11.73 -8.71 6.79
C PRO A 614 -12.08 -8.19 5.40
N HIS A 615 -11.19 -8.25 4.42
CA HIS A 615 -11.35 -7.62 3.10
C HIS A 615 -11.63 -8.63 1.97
N SER A 616 -12.00 -9.86 2.33
CA SER A 616 -12.39 -10.88 1.36
C SER A 616 -13.42 -10.35 0.37
N GLY A 617 -13.17 -10.62 -0.92
CA GLY A 617 -14.02 -10.12 -2.01
C GLY A 617 -13.67 -8.72 -2.53
N THR A 618 -12.75 -7.99 -1.89
CA THR A 618 -12.27 -6.71 -2.44
C THR A 618 -11.22 -6.93 -3.54
N TYR A 619 -11.08 -5.97 -4.43
CA TYR A 619 -10.02 -6.01 -5.45
C TYR A 619 -8.76 -5.27 -4.98
N PRO A 620 -7.56 -5.73 -5.43
CA PRO A 620 -6.29 -5.06 -5.15
C PRO A 620 -6.25 -3.64 -5.75
N ARG A 621 -5.95 -2.66 -4.92
CA ARG A 621 -5.90 -1.25 -5.30
C ARG A 621 -4.47 -0.85 -5.66
N ILE A 622 -4.12 -0.99 -6.93
CA ILE A 622 -2.77 -0.77 -7.46
C ILE A 622 -2.61 0.68 -7.91
N GLY A 623 -1.83 1.48 -7.19
CA GLY A 623 -1.60 2.89 -7.53
C GLY A 623 -2.88 3.67 -7.76
N GLU A 624 -3.95 3.35 -6.99
CA GLU A 624 -5.27 3.97 -7.12
C GLU A 624 -5.18 5.49 -6.95
N GLY A 625 -5.86 6.24 -7.82
CA GLY A 625 -5.75 7.70 -7.91
C GLY A 625 -4.64 8.19 -8.82
N VAL A 626 -3.75 7.29 -9.31
CA VAL A 626 -2.68 7.62 -10.26
C VAL A 626 -2.82 6.79 -11.54
N VAL A 627 -2.84 5.46 -11.41
CA VAL A 627 -2.92 4.53 -12.54
C VAL A 627 -4.26 4.63 -13.26
N ASP A 628 -5.34 4.54 -12.51
CA ASP A 628 -6.72 4.65 -13.01
C ASP A 628 -7.01 6.03 -13.60
N VAL A 629 -6.50 7.10 -12.97
CA VAL A 629 -6.62 8.48 -13.46
C VAL A 629 -5.87 8.68 -14.77
N PHE A 630 -4.66 8.11 -14.91
CA PHE A 630 -3.92 8.16 -16.17
C PHE A 630 -4.68 7.47 -17.29
N VAL A 631 -5.17 6.25 -17.07
CA VAL A 631 -5.94 5.49 -18.05
C VAL A 631 -7.22 6.22 -18.44
N ALA A 632 -7.95 6.77 -17.47
CA ALA A 632 -9.15 7.56 -17.72
C ALA A 632 -8.86 8.80 -18.58
N LYS A 633 -7.77 9.53 -18.28
CA LYS A 633 -7.36 10.70 -19.05
C LYS A 633 -7.00 10.35 -20.50
N VAL A 634 -6.31 9.21 -20.72
CA VAL A 634 -6.03 8.71 -22.07
C VAL A 634 -7.34 8.36 -22.80
N GLY A 635 -8.30 7.77 -22.11
CA GLY A 635 -9.65 7.55 -22.64
C GLY A 635 -10.32 8.84 -23.10
N GLN A 636 -10.24 9.91 -22.30
CA GLN A 636 -10.77 11.23 -22.66
C GLN A 636 -10.08 11.82 -23.91
N VAL A 637 -8.76 11.66 -24.04
CA VAL A 637 -8.02 12.09 -25.24
C VAL A 637 -8.51 11.33 -26.47
N HIS A 638 -8.73 10.01 -26.37
CA HIS A 638 -9.30 9.19 -27.43
C HIS A 638 -10.70 9.66 -27.82
N ASP A 639 -11.58 9.87 -26.86
CA ASP A 639 -12.97 10.23 -27.10
C ASP A 639 -13.06 11.62 -27.75
N ALA A 640 -12.25 12.57 -27.31
CA ALA A 640 -12.13 13.88 -27.96
C ALA A 640 -11.63 13.78 -29.41
N TRP A 641 -10.61 12.94 -29.68
CA TRP A 641 -10.10 12.71 -31.05
C TRP A 641 -11.14 12.04 -31.94
N MET A 642 -11.94 11.11 -31.39
CA MET A 642 -13.05 10.47 -32.09
C MET A 642 -14.21 11.44 -32.38
N GLY A 643 -14.16 12.67 -31.86
CA GLY A 643 -15.24 13.64 -32.01
C GLY A 643 -16.47 13.33 -31.19
N LEU A 644 -16.35 12.45 -30.23
CA LEU A 644 -17.30 12.32 -29.14
C LEU A 644 -17.20 13.61 -28.34
N LEU A 645 -18.31 14.29 -28.21
CA LEU A 645 -18.37 15.42 -27.28
C LEU A 645 -17.96 14.86 -25.91
N PRO A 646 -17.02 15.49 -25.20
CA PRO A 646 -16.76 15.06 -23.85
C PRO A 646 -18.11 15.02 -23.14
N GLY A 647 -18.50 13.82 -22.74
CA GLY A 647 -19.68 13.64 -21.91
C GLY A 647 -19.54 14.58 -20.73
N ARG A 648 -20.64 15.11 -20.24
CA ARG A 648 -20.62 15.91 -19.00
C ARG A 648 -19.86 15.13 -17.97
N THR A 649 -18.81 15.72 -17.43
CA THR A 649 -18.07 15.10 -16.35
C THR A 649 -18.38 15.78 -15.04
N ALA A 650 -18.39 15.03 -13.97
CA ALA A 650 -18.62 15.59 -12.65
C ALA A 650 -17.44 15.29 -11.73
N THR A 651 -17.16 16.25 -10.84
CA THR A 651 -16.13 16.13 -9.79
C THR A 651 -16.72 16.56 -8.45
N ALA A 652 -16.14 16.08 -7.37
CA ALA A 652 -16.48 16.47 -6.01
C ALA A 652 -15.19 16.72 -5.22
N SER A 653 -15.18 17.75 -4.37
CA SER A 653 -14.08 18.00 -3.43
C SER A 653 -14.13 17.07 -2.23
N VAL A 654 -15.30 16.50 -1.91
CA VAL A 654 -15.46 15.53 -0.84
C VAL A 654 -15.11 14.15 -1.39
N PRO A 655 -14.24 13.36 -0.72
CA PRO A 655 -13.88 12.04 -1.18
C PRO A 655 -15.08 11.08 -1.27
N THR A 656 -15.00 10.13 -2.17
CA THR A 656 -16.06 9.16 -2.46
C THR A 656 -16.16 8.07 -1.40
N TYR A 657 -17.39 7.68 -1.06
CA TYR A 657 -17.68 6.48 -0.29
C TYR A 657 -17.90 5.28 -1.22
N ALA A 658 -17.09 4.25 -1.03
CA ALA A 658 -17.13 3.02 -1.83
C ALA A 658 -17.08 3.30 -3.36
N GLU A 659 -17.95 2.70 -4.14
CA GLU A 659 -17.99 2.82 -5.61
C GLU A 659 -18.95 3.93 -6.11
N ASN A 660 -19.42 4.81 -5.22
CA ASN A 660 -20.39 5.84 -5.57
C ASN A 660 -19.71 7.11 -6.10
N VAL A 661 -19.04 6.97 -7.24
CA VAL A 661 -18.18 7.98 -7.86
C VAL A 661 -18.94 9.21 -8.39
N PRO A 662 -18.27 10.39 -8.53
CA PRO A 662 -18.88 11.61 -9.02
C PRO A 662 -19.50 11.51 -10.42
N GLY A 663 -19.04 10.63 -11.29
CA GLY A 663 -19.61 10.41 -12.62
C GLY A 663 -21.10 10.05 -12.61
N ARG A 664 -21.57 9.43 -11.51
CA ARG A 664 -23.00 9.11 -11.32
C ARG A 664 -23.91 10.33 -11.11
N MET A 665 -23.35 11.50 -10.94
CA MET A 665 -24.14 12.75 -10.87
C MET A 665 -24.61 13.25 -12.23
N VAL A 666 -24.11 12.71 -13.34
CA VAL A 666 -24.35 13.19 -14.70
C VAL A 666 -24.61 12.06 -15.71
N ASP A 667 -24.96 10.88 -15.23
CA ASP A 667 -25.19 9.69 -16.06
C ASP A 667 -26.64 9.60 -16.58
N GLY A 668 -27.50 10.47 -16.12
CA GLY A 668 -28.91 10.52 -16.53
C GLY A 668 -29.79 9.47 -15.84
N ASP A 669 -29.28 8.75 -14.85
CA ASP A 669 -30.00 7.72 -14.09
C ASP A 669 -30.15 8.13 -12.64
N GLU A 670 -31.32 8.68 -12.27
CA GLU A 670 -31.62 9.10 -10.90
C GLU A 670 -31.61 7.97 -9.85
N SER A 671 -31.49 6.70 -10.29
CA SER A 671 -31.35 5.55 -9.38
C SER A 671 -29.92 5.29 -8.95
N THR A 672 -28.94 5.81 -9.69
CA THR A 672 -27.53 5.85 -9.29
C THR A 672 -27.22 7.13 -8.51
N PHE A 673 -26.08 7.17 -7.81
CA PHE A 673 -25.70 8.37 -7.04
C PHE A 673 -24.22 8.43 -6.72
N TYR A 674 -23.72 9.63 -6.57
CA TYR A 674 -22.48 9.91 -5.84
C TYR A 674 -22.76 9.92 -4.35
N TRP A 675 -21.86 9.37 -3.53
CA TRP A 675 -21.93 9.42 -2.07
C TRP A 675 -20.57 9.80 -1.49
N SER A 676 -20.54 10.87 -0.68
CA SER A 676 -19.32 11.28 0.01
C SER A 676 -18.99 10.34 1.18
N ASN A 677 -17.71 10.31 1.60
CA ASN A 677 -17.27 9.50 2.75
C ASN A 677 -17.16 10.30 4.06
N ARG A 678 -17.58 11.58 4.03
CA ARG A 678 -17.67 12.47 5.18
C ARG A 678 -18.70 13.55 4.94
N ALA A 679 -19.05 14.24 6.01
CA ALA A 679 -19.87 15.44 5.90
C ALA A 679 -19.12 16.56 5.12
N PRO A 680 -19.81 17.30 4.23
CA PRO A 680 -19.25 18.46 3.56
C PRO A 680 -18.81 19.55 4.55
N ALA A 681 -17.61 20.07 4.35
CA ALA A 681 -17.12 21.26 5.02
C ALA A 681 -17.52 22.54 4.26
N ALA A 682 -17.34 23.70 4.86
CA ALA A 682 -17.51 24.96 4.16
C ALA A 682 -16.54 25.06 2.96
N ASN A 683 -17.03 25.45 1.81
CA ASN A 683 -16.38 25.51 0.49
C ASN A 683 -16.16 24.17 -0.19
N ASP A 684 -16.61 23.07 0.37
CA ASP A 684 -16.70 21.84 -0.44
C ASP A 684 -17.68 22.05 -1.60
N GLU A 685 -17.36 21.43 -2.75
CA GLU A 685 -18.16 21.60 -3.97
C GLU A 685 -18.36 20.28 -4.72
N ILE A 686 -19.45 20.22 -5.44
CA ILE A 686 -19.66 19.30 -6.56
C ILE A 686 -19.74 20.14 -7.83
N ARG A 687 -19.13 19.66 -8.91
CA ARG A 687 -18.98 20.45 -10.14
C ARG A 687 -19.21 19.60 -11.38
N VAL A 688 -19.97 20.15 -12.32
CA VAL A 688 -20.15 19.62 -13.68
C VAL A 688 -19.27 20.42 -14.64
N ASP A 689 -18.48 19.73 -15.48
CA ASP A 689 -17.76 20.28 -16.63
C ASP A 689 -18.52 19.89 -17.91
N LEU A 690 -18.96 20.86 -18.67
CA LEU A 690 -19.64 20.67 -19.96
C LEU A 690 -18.66 20.40 -21.12
N GLY A 691 -17.36 20.28 -20.82
CA GLY A 691 -16.30 20.02 -21.77
C GLY A 691 -15.89 21.21 -22.65
N ALA A 692 -16.79 22.16 -22.86
CA ALA A 692 -16.57 23.42 -23.59
C ALA A 692 -17.45 24.52 -23.05
N VAL A 693 -17.15 25.77 -23.40
CA VAL A 693 -18.03 26.91 -23.10
C VAL A 693 -19.29 26.78 -23.94
N ARG A 694 -20.46 26.63 -23.27
CA ARG A 694 -21.79 26.44 -23.87
C ARG A 694 -22.74 27.50 -23.38
N GLU A 695 -23.79 27.81 -24.16
CA GLU A 695 -24.92 28.56 -23.64
C GLU A 695 -25.83 27.65 -22.84
N ILE A 696 -26.03 27.97 -21.55
CA ILE A 696 -26.75 27.15 -20.61
C ILE A 696 -28.12 27.73 -20.30
N GLY A 697 -29.10 26.87 -19.97
CA GLY A 697 -30.49 27.24 -19.60
C GLY A 697 -30.84 26.67 -18.22
N ALA A 698 -31.76 25.71 -18.18
CA ALA A 698 -32.23 25.11 -16.94
C ALA A 698 -31.15 24.25 -16.30
N ILE A 699 -31.06 24.30 -14.97
CA ILE A 699 -30.16 23.52 -14.13
C ILE A 699 -30.99 22.83 -13.06
N ALA A 700 -30.79 21.55 -12.84
CA ALA A 700 -31.40 20.81 -11.73
C ALA A 700 -30.36 19.96 -11.02
N LEU A 701 -30.36 20.03 -9.68
CA LEU A 701 -29.53 19.24 -8.79
C LEU A 701 -30.44 18.47 -7.83
N LEU A 702 -30.30 17.15 -7.80
CA LEU A 702 -31.08 16.23 -6.97
C LEU A 702 -30.16 15.60 -5.95
N MET A 703 -30.33 15.95 -4.68
CA MET A 703 -29.54 15.42 -3.56
C MET A 703 -30.40 14.51 -2.67
N GLY A 704 -29.76 13.74 -1.79
CA GLY A 704 -30.39 12.78 -0.90
C GLY A 704 -30.94 11.54 -1.64
N LYS A 705 -31.26 10.49 -0.90
CA LYS A 705 -31.83 9.24 -1.43
C LYS A 705 -32.75 8.59 -0.40
N ASP A 706 -33.50 7.55 -0.81
CA ASP A 706 -34.28 6.73 0.09
C ASP A 706 -33.37 6.14 1.19
N GLY A 707 -33.82 6.28 2.43
CA GLY A 707 -33.04 5.87 3.62
C GLY A 707 -31.99 6.88 4.09
N SER A 708 -31.68 7.93 3.29
CA SER A 708 -30.77 9.02 3.65
C SER A 708 -31.20 10.34 2.99
N PRO A 709 -32.43 10.83 3.23
CA PRO A 709 -32.95 12.02 2.56
C PRO A 709 -32.25 13.31 2.99
N ASP A 710 -31.61 13.33 4.15
CA ASP A 710 -30.91 14.48 4.73
C ASP A 710 -29.41 14.53 4.37
N ASP A 711 -28.93 13.58 3.58
CA ASP A 711 -27.56 13.55 3.05
C ASP A 711 -27.42 14.54 1.88
N VAL A 712 -27.46 15.84 2.20
CA VAL A 712 -27.45 16.96 1.25
C VAL A 712 -26.46 18.03 1.72
N ILE A 713 -26.04 18.93 0.82
CA ILE A 713 -25.43 20.19 1.23
C ILE A 713 -26.53 21.06 1.84
N GLN A 714 -26.51 21.21 3.16
CA GLN A 714 -27.58 21.88 3.93
C GLN A 714 -27.68 23.41 3.68
N SER A 715 -26.63 24.03 3.17
CA SER A 715 -26.60 25.42 2.75
C SER A 715 -25.59 25.57 1.62
N GLY A 716 -26.04 25.84 0.41
CA GLY A 716 -25.16 25.91 -0.75
C GLY A 716 -25.51 27.02 -1.73
N ALA A 717 -24.55 27.38 -2.58
CA ALA A 717 -24.68 28.30 -3.69
C ALA A 717 -24.47 27.53 -5.02
N LEU A 718 -25.40 27.68 -5.95
CA LEU A 718 -25.29 27.25 -7.32
C LEU A 718 -24.63 28.38 -8.12
N GLU A 719 -23.50 28.03 -8.73
CA GLU A 719 -22.62 28.98 -9.41
C GLU A 719 -22.21 28.43 -10.80
N TRP A 720 -21.96 29.33 -11.75
CA TRP A 720 -21.46 28.98 -13.07
C TRP A 720 -20.15 29.73 -13.40
N SER A 721 -19.36 29.17 -14.32
CA SER A 721 -18.09 29.75 -14.77
C SER A 721 -17.77 29.35 -16.21
N ALA A 722 -17.15 30.23 -16.98
CA ALA A 722 -16.62 29.94 -18.30
C ALA A 722 -15.18 29.40 -18.23
N ASP A 723 -14.39 29.78 -17.24
CA ASP A 723 -12.95 29.53 -17.10
C ASP A 723 -12.57 28.63 -15.91
N GLY A 724 -13.53 28.27 -15.05
CA GLY A 724 -13.32 27.51 -13.81
C GLY A 724 -12.66 28.28 -12.67
N GLN A 725 -12.35 29.56 -12.88
CA GLN A 725 -11.72 30.45 -11.89
C GLN A 725 -12.65 31.55 -11.43
N THR A 726 -13.34 32.21 -12.36
CA THR A 726 -14.30 33.29 -12.09
C THR A 726 -15.70 32.71 -12.01
N TRP A 727 -16.34 32.79 -10.85
CA TRP A 727 -17.62 32.19 -10.58
C TRP A 727 -18.70 33.26 -10.39
N THR A 728 -19.88 33.02 -10.99
CA THR A 728 -21.07 33.85 -10.85
C THR A 728 -22.15 33.07 -10.16
N GLU A 729 -22.65 33.58 -9.05
CA GLU A 729 -23.72 32.96 -8.29
C GLU A 729 -25.05 33.09 -9.05
N LEU A 730 -25.78 31.99 -9.16
CA LEU A 730 -27.11 31.94 -9.78
C LEU A 730 -28.20 31.91 -8.72
N THR A 731 -28.07 31.11 -7.67
CA THR A 731 -29.01 31.01 -6.57
C THR A 731 -28.38 30.36 -5.33
N ARG A 732 -29.02 30.51 -4.19
CA ARG A 732 -28.73 29.78 -2.96
C ARG A 732 -29.89 28.90 -2.57
N ALA A 733 -29.61 27.77 -1.98
CA ALA A 733 -30.64 26.83 -1.55
C ALA A 733 -30.22 26.08 -0.28
N THR A 734 -31.23 25.57 0.44
CA THR A 734 -31.10 24.69 1.62
C THR A 734 -31.92 23.43 1.48
N THR A 735 -32.36 23.11 0.26
CA THR A 735 -33.25 22.00 -0.07
C THR A 735 -32.51 20.88 -0.79
N ALA A 736 -33.00 19.66 -0.70
CA ALA A 736 -32.46 18.48 -1.41
C ALA A 736 -32.56 18.63 -2.93
N GLU A 737 -33.54 19.34 -3.41
CA GLU A 737 -33.73 19.65 -4.82
C GLU A 737 -33.46 21.13 -5.07
N VAL A 738 -32.53 21.44 -5.98
CA VAL A 738 -32.17 22.78 -6.40
C VAL A 738 -32.47 22.94 -7.87
N ARG A 739 -33.39 23.85 -8.23
CA ARG A 739 -33.68 24.19 -9.63
C ARG A 739 -33.45 25.67 -9.87
N ALA A 740 -32.80 25.98 -11.00
CA ALA A 740 -32.57 27.34 -11.44
C ALA A 740 -32.55 27.43 -12.95
N THR A 741 -32.75 28.60 -13.48
CA THR A 741 -32.61 28.89 -14.92
C THR A 741 -31.57 29.99 -15.08
N ALA A 742 -30.53 29.74 -15.85
CA ALA A 742 -29.53 30.75 -16.18
C ALA A 742 -30.17 31.87 -17.06
N PRO A 743 -29.77 33.11 -16.92
CA PRO A 743 -30.18 34.19 -17.83
C PRO A 743 -29.88 33.83 -19.30
N ALA A 744 -30.76 34.22 -20.24
CA ALA A 744 -30.52 33.95 -21.67
C ALA A 744 -29.17 34.51 -22.13
N GLY A 745 -28.43 33.70 -22.91
CA GLY A 745 -27.08 34.04 -23.39
C GLY A 745 -25.96 33.78 -22.37
N THR A 746 -26.25 33.16 -21.23
CA THR A 746 -25.23 32.76 -20.25
C THR A 746 -24.30 31.68 -20.85
N LYS A 747 -23.02 32.00 -20.93
CA LYS A 747 -21.99 31.09 -21.47
C LYS A 747 -21.15 30.52 -20.32
N ALA A 748 -21.24 29.21 -20.10
CA ALA A 748 -20.52 28.50 -19.05
C ALA A 748 -19.88 27.21 -19.61
N ARG A 749 -18.73 26.86 -19.07
CA ARG A 749 -18.16 25.51 -19.16
C ARG A 749 -18.41 24.72 -17.90
N TYR A 750 -18.41 25.41 -16.75
CA TYR A 750 -18.54 24.77 -15.45
C TYR A 750 -19.79 25.27 -14.71
N VAL A 751 -20.45 24.34 -14.04
CA VAL A 751 -21.51 24.61 -13.08
C VAL A 751 -21.18 23.89 -11.80
N ARG A 752 -21.25 24.58 -10.65
CA ARG A 752 -20.99 23.96 -9.35
C ARG A 752 -22.05 24.28 -8.33
N TYR A 753 -22.19 23.41 -7.34
CA TYR A 753 -22.89 23.70 -6.11
C TYR A 753 -21.91 23.62 -4.95
N ARG A 754 -21.67 24.75 -4.30
CA ARG A 754 -20.65 24.92 -3.27
C ARG A 754 -21.30 25.09 -1.90
N ALA A 755 -20.81 24.34 -0.90
CA ALA A 755 -21.25 24.44 0.48
C ALA A 755 -20.85 25.80 1.09
N LEU A 756 -21.81 26.55 1.63
CA LEU A 756 -21.60 27.83 2.31
C LEU A 756 -21.26 27.66 3.80
N ALA A 757 -21.61 26.50 4.36
CA ALA A 757 -21.33 26.12 5.74
C ALA A 757 -21.05 24.61 5.80
N ALA A 758 -20.37 24.18 6.86
CA ALA A 758 -20.19 22.76 7.11
C ALA A 758 -21.50 22.12 7.56
N ASN A 759 -21.77 20.89 7.08
CA ASN A 759 -22.80 20.04 7.67
C ASN A 759 -22.35 19.57 9.07
N ALA A 760 -23.28 19.35 9.99
CA ALA A 760 -22.95 18.88 11.34
C ALA A 760 -22.44 17.43 11.32
N SER A 761 -23.13 16.52 10.61
CA SER A 761 -22.80 15.10 10.54
C SER A 761 -23.27 14.43 9.24
N ASN A 762 -24.26 14.96 8.56
CA ASN A 762 -24.84 14.34 7.37
C ASN A 762 -23.86 14.40 6.20
N TRP A 763 -23.67 13.25 5.55
CA TRP A 763 -22.85 13.13 4.35
C TRP A 763 -23.52 13.79 3.15
N LEU A 764 -23.05 13.56 1.94
CA LEU A 764 -23.62 14.10 0.71
C LEU A 764 -23.95 12.98 -0.26
N VAL A 765 -25.20 12.89 -0.66
CA VAL A 765 -25.67 12.06 -1.78
C VAL A 765 -26.13 12.98 -2.90
N VAL A 766 -25.69 12.72 -4.13
CA VAL A 766 -26.16 13.42 -5.33
C VAL A 766 -26.58 12.37 -6.37
N ARG A 767 -27.88 12.38 -6.70
CA ARG A 767 -28.46 11.45 -7.69
C ARG A 767 -28.31 11.97 -9.12
N GLU A 768 -28.49 13.27 -9.33
CA GLU A 768 -28.35 13.88 -10.65
C GLU A 768 -27.99 15.36 -10.54
N PHE A 769 -27.10 15.83 -11.41
CA PHE A 769 -26.78 17.24 -11.57
C PHE A 769 -26.85 17.60 -13.07
N SER A 770 -28.04 17.91 -13.53
CA SER A 770 -28.31 18.20 -14.94
C SER A 770 -28.15 19.68 -15.26
N VAL A 771 -27.58 19.97 -16.42
CA VAL A 771 -27.41 21.32 -16.99
C VAL A 771 -27.91 21.31 -18.44
N GLN A 772 -28.93 22.07 -18.75
CA GLN A 772 -29.43 22.20 -20.10
C GLN A 772 -28.53 23.10 -20.95
N VAL A 773 -28.12 22.64 -22.14
CA VAL A 773 -27.44 23.46 -23.16
C VAL A 773 -28.47 24.00 -24.15
N THR A 774 -28.41 25.29 -24.50
CA THR A 774 -29.42 26.00 -25.28
C THR A 774 -28.90 26.58 -26.61
N ASP A 775 -27.59 26.46 -26.89
CA ASP A 775 -26.94 27.03 -28.09
C ASP A 775 -27.19 26.27 -29.39
N GLY A 776 -28.04 25.23 -29.38
CA GLY A 776 -28.32 24.37 -30.54
C GLY A 776 -27.12 23.53 -30.98
N SER A 777 -26.05 23.51 -30.22
CA SER A 777 -24.86 22.72 -30.54
C SER A 777 -25.02 21.23 -30.21
N GLU A 778 -25.99 20.85 -29.39
CA GLU A 778 -26.33 19.45 -29.12
C GLU A 778 -27.28 18.94 -30.22
N VAL A 779 -26.78 18.09 -31.13
CA VAL A 779 -27.64 17.23 -31.94
C VAL A 779 -27.87 15.95 -31.19
N VAL A 780 -29.05 15.78 -30.65
CA VAL A 780 -29.42 14.53 -29.99
C VAL A 780 -29.59 13.47 -31.09
N LEU A 781 -28.88 12.36 -30.94
CA LEU A 781 -28.99 11.20 -31.79
C LEU A 781 -29.94 10.18 -31.15
N THR A 782 -30.78 9.59 -31.96
CA THR A 782 -31.66 8.50 -31.57
C THR A 782 -31.45 7.29 -32.46
N ALA A 783 -31.34 6.11 -31.86
CA ALA A 783 -31.16 4.86 -32.59
C ALA A 783 -32.48 4.08 -32.67
N SER A 784 -32.78 3.51 -33.82
CA SER A 784 -33.97 2.69 -34.08
C SER A 784 -33.68 1.54 -35.02
N GLY A 785 -34.57 0.58 -35.13
CA GLY A 785 -34.43 -0.56 -36.07
C GLY A 785 -33.90 -1.80 -35.37
N GLY A 786 -33.11 -2.58 -36.08
CA GLY A 786 -32.66 -3.86 -35.53
C GLY A 786 -31.39 -4.42 -36.16
N PRO A 787 -31.03 -5.65 -35.78
CA PRO A 787 -31.76 -6.65 -34.97
C PRO A 787 -32.21 -6.13 -33.61
N ALA A 788 -33.25 -6.78 -33.00
CA ALA A 788 -33.68 -6.42 -31.65
C ALA A 788 -32.55 -6.55 -30.65
N PRO A 789 -32.49 -5.66 -29.63
CA PRO A 789 -31.46 -5.74 -28.61
C PRO A 789 -31.55 -7.07 -27.82
N ALA A 790 -30.39 -7.57 -27.37
CA ALA A 790 -30.29 -8.63 -26.38
C ALA A 790 -30.87 -8.16 -25.03
N GLU A 791 -31.21 -9.10 -24.15
CA GLU A 791 -31.62 -8.79 -22.77
C GLU A 791 -30.57 -7.95 -22.06
N GLY A 792 -30.97 -6.87 -21.40
CA GLY A 792 -30.08 -5.94 -20.72
C GLY A 792 -29.34 -4.94 -21.64
N SER A 793 -29.62 -4.96 -22.97
CA SER A 793 -29.08 -3.99 -23.93
C SER A 793 -30.18 -3.08 -24.48
N ALA A 794 -29.76 -1.92 -25.06
CA ALA A 794 -30.65 -0.96 -25.70
C ALA A 794 -30.02 -0.38 -26.95
N LEU A 795 -30.86 -0.03 -27.95
CA LEU A 795 -30.39 0.64 -29.19
C LEU A 795 -29.73 1.99 -28.90
N ALA A 796 -30.18 2.69 -27.84
CA ALA A 796 -29.65 3.99 -27.45
C ALA A 796 -28.14 3.94 -27.16
N ARG A 797 -27.62 2.81 -26.71
CA ARG A 797 -26.18 2.62 -26.44
C ARG A 797 -25.27 2.71 -27.65
N ALA A 798 -25.86 2.74 -28.88
CA ALA A 798 -25.10 2.98 -30.11
C ALA A 798 -24.88 4.47 -30.38
N VAL A 799 -25.42 5.37 -29.55
CA VAL A 799 -25.42 6.83 -29.75
C VAL A 799 -25.44 7.60 -28.43
N ASP A 800 -25.04 6.97 -27.29
CA ASP A 800 -25.07 7.59 -25.95
C ASP A 800 -23.81 8.40 -25.64
N GLY A 801 -22.81 8.36 -26.52
CA GLY A 801 -21.55 9.06 -26.37
C GLY A 801 -20.55 8.34 -25.44
N ASP A 802 -20.90 7.16 -24.93
CA ASP A 802 -20.06 6.33 -24.07
C ASP A 802 -19.59 5.06 -24.81
N VAL A 803 -18.38 5.09 -25.32
CA VAL A 803 -17.77 3.93 -25.99
C VAL A 803 -17.54 2.72 -25.06
N GLY A 804 -17.69 2.91 -23.75
CA GLY A 804 -17.68 1.84 -22.74
C GLY A 804 -18.94 0.96 -22.82
N THR A 805 -20.08 1.51 -23.27
CA THR A 805 -21.33 0.80 -23.52
C THR A 805 -21.40 0.24 -24.95
N ALA A 806 -22.39 -0.55 -25.23
CA ALA A 806 -22.70 -0.98 -26.59
C ALA A 806 -24.16 -1.43 -26.75
N TYR A 807 -24.74 -1.13 -27.89
CA TYR A 807 -25.88 -1.87 -28.36
C TYR A 807 -25.43 -3.29 -28.74
N VAL A 808 -25.97 -4.28 -28.09
CA VAL A 808 -25.73 -5.70 -28.33
C VAL A 808 -26.99 -6.29 -28.98
N ALA A 809 -26.88 -6.81 -30.21
CA ALA A 809 -28.01 -7.45 -30.90
C ALA A 809 -28.29 -8.84 -30.29
N GLY A 810 -29.55 -9.18 -30.10
CA GLY A 810 -30.00 -10.49 -29.59
C GLY A 810 -29.81 -11.64 -30.57
N ALA A 811 -29.60 -11.35 -31.85
CA ALA A 811 -29.41 -12.34 -32.92
C ALA A 811 -28.59 -11.77 -34.09
N ALA A 812 -28.08 -12.67 -34.94
CA ALA A 812 -27.48 -12.29 -36.20
C ALA A 812 -28.53 -11.62 -37.11
N PRO A 813 -28.13 -10.62 -37.95
CA PRO A 813 -29.05 -9.88 -38.77
C PRO A 813 -29.75 -10.77 -39.81
N GLY A 814 -31.06 -10.54 -40.01
CA GLY A 814 -31.85 -11.05 -41.11
C GLY A 814 -31.76 -10.17 -42.34
N GLU A 815 -32.47 -10.60 -43.43
CA GLU A 815 -32.61 -9.79 -44.64
C GLU A 815 -33.43 -8.52 -44.35
N GLY A 816 -32.83 -7.35 -44.58
CA GLY A 816 -33.51 -6.06 -44.39
C GLY A 816 -33.29 -5.41 -43.04
N ASP A 817 -32.61 -6.07 -42.08
CA ASP A 817 -32.28 -5.48 -40.78
C ASP A 817 -31.36 -4.25 -40.96
N VAL A 818 -31.76 -3.15 -40.34
CA VAL A 818 -31.04 -1.89 -40.38
C VAL A 818 -31.01 -1.24 -38.99
N LEU A 819 -29.84 -0.78 -38.54
CA LEU A 819 -29.71 0.15 -37.44
C LEU A 819 -29.77 1.57 -38.05
N THR A 820 -30.74 2.37 -37.65
CA THR A 820 -30.92 3.76 -38.09
C THR A 820 -30.65 4.70 -36.92
N VAL A 821 -29.77 5.66 -37.14
CA VAL A 821 -29.46 6.76 -36.22
C VAL A 821 -30.01 8.03 -36.82
N THR A 822 -30.93 8.69 -36.15
CA THR A 822 -31.58 9.92 -36.61
C THR A 822 -31.10 11.09 -35.73
N ALA A 823 -30.74 12.19 -36.37
CA ALA A 823 -30.36 13.43 -35.72
C ALA A 823 -31.61 14.31 -35.46
N SER A 824 -31.65 14.93 -34.26
CA SER A 824 -32.75 15.85 -33.87
C SER A 824 -32.89 17.06 -34.81
N SER A 825 -31.82 17.41 -35.53
CA SER A 825 -31.79 18.43 -36.58
C SER A 825 -30.74 18.06 -37.66
N PRO A 826 -30.96 18.44 -38.93
CA PRO A 826 -29.97 18.21 -39.98
C PRO A 826 -28.66 18.90 -39.68
N ALA A 827 -27.54 18.20 -39.88
CA ALA A 827 -26.19 18.69 -39.64
C ALA A 827 -25.28 18.58 -40.85
N VAL A 828 -24.39 19.52 -41.09
CA VAL A 828 -23.34 19.38 -42.12
C VAL A 828 -22.28 18.43 -41.58
N VAL A 829 -22.14 17.28 -42.26
CA VAL A 829 -21.30 16.16 -41.85
C VAL A 829 -20.21 15.92 -42.89
N ASP A 830 -18.98 15.75 -42.45
CA ASP A 830 -17.84 15.40 -43.31
C ASP A 830 -17.40 13.94 -43.18
N ARG A 831 -17.77 13.28 -42.07
CA ARG A 831 -17.39 11.90 -41.77
C ARG A 831 -18.44 11.22 -40.87
N VAL A 832 -18.65 9.95 -41.10
CA VAL A 832 -19.38 9.04 -40.19
C VAL A 832 -18.41 7.99 -39.70
N THR A 833 -18.34 7.78 -38.38
CA THR A 833 -17.56 6.69 -37.76
C THR A 833 -18.53 5.69 -37.16
N VAL A 834 -18.29 4.40 -37.39
CA VAL A 834 -19.00 3.29 -36.74
C VAL A 834 -18.00 2.49 -35.93
N LEU A 835 -18.19 2.41 -34.62
CA LEU A 835 -17.39 1.64 -33.69
C LEU A 835 -18.14 0.39 -33.27
N GLN A 836 -17.51 -0.78 -33.39
CA GLN A 836 -18.04 -2.06 -32.95
C GLN A 836 -17.06 -2.75 -32.00
N ARG A 837 -17.54 -3.67 -31.18
CA ARG A 837 -16.67 -4.56 -30.44
C ARG A 837 -15.91 -5.49 -31.40
N ALA A 838 -14.61 -5.68 -31.20
CA ALA A 838 -13.73 -6.41 -32.12
C ALA A 838 -14.12 -7.88 -32.30
N ASP A 839 -14.59 -8.49 -31.23
CA ASP A 839 -15.03 -9.90 -31.17
C ASP A 839 -16.41 -10.13 -31.78
N ALA A 840 -17.18 -9.07 -32.05
CA ALA A 840 -18.54 -9.13 -32.60
C ALA A 840 -18.79 -8.10 -33.72
N ALA A 841 -17.74 -7.78 -34.50
CA ALA A 841 -17.87 -6.87 -35.62
C ALA A 841 -18.67 -7.49 -36.79
N ALA A 842 -19.83 -6.91 -37.09
CA ALA A 842 -20.71 -7.33 -38.17
C ALA A 842 -20.45 -6.49 -39.44
N ALA A 843 -20.59 -7.12 -40.58
CA ALA A 843 -20.49 -6.42 -41.89
C ALA A 843 -21.82 -5.76 -42.28
N GLY A 844 -21.72 -4.58 -42.90
CA GLY A 844 -22.90 -3.83 -43.35
C GLY A 844 -22.54 -2.71 -44.30
N ARG A 845 -23.57 -2.19 -45.03
CA ARG A 845 -23.49 -0.98 -45.85
C ARG A 845 -23.92 0.21 -45.01
N VAL A 846 -23.19 1.29 -45.12
CA VAL A 846 -23.53 2.54 -44.43
C VAL A 846 -24.09 3.52 -45.44
N GLU A 847 -25.26 4.01 -45.14
CA GLU A 847 -25.99 4.97 -45.97
C GLU A 847 -26.30 6.21 -45.09
N VAL A 848 -26.28 7.38 -45.75
CA VAL A 848 -26.71 8.64 -45.13
C VAL A 848 -27.97 9.15 -45.80
N HIS A 849 -28.86 9.75 -45.01
CA HIS A 849 -30.05 10.43 -45.53
C HIS A 849 -29.76 11.91 -45.69
N THR A 850 -30.18 12.43 -46.86
CA THR A 850 -30.05 13.83 -47.27
C THR A 850 -31.36 14.30 -47.91
N ALA A 851 -31.49 15.57 -48.24
CA ALA A 851 -32.65 16.07 -48.97
C ALA A 851 -32.93 15.32 -50.31
N ALA A 852 -31.95 14.64 -50.90
CA ALA A 852 -32.08 13.80 -52.09
C ALA A 852 -32.41 12.33 -51.79
N GLY A 853 -32.61 11.97 -50.49
CA GLY A 853 -32.85 10.59 -50.05
C GLY A 853 -31.61 9.86 -49.58
N TRP A 854 -31.71 8.52 -49.39
CA TRP A 854 -30.63 7.67 -48.92
C TRP A 854 -29.52 7.46 -49.96
N ARG A 855 -28.27 7.62 -49.54
CA ARG A 855 -27.07 7.44 -50.37
C ARG A 855 -26.06 6.58 -49.63
N GLU A 856 -25.56 5.52 -50.30
CA GLU A 856 -24.44 4.72 -49.77
C GLU A 856 -23.16 5.54 -49.70
N VAL A 857 -22.45 5.48 -48.58
CA VAL A 857 -21.17 6.18 -48.34
C VAL A 857 -20.02 5.20 -48.11
N GLY A 858 -20.31 3.93 -47.88
CA GLY A 858 -19.31 2.89 -47.75
C GLY A 858 -19.82 1.65 -47.02
N VAL A 859 -18.86 0.85 -46.56
CA VAL A 859 -19.14 -0.40 -45.85
C VAL A 859 -18.38 -0.44 -44.51
N VAL A 860 -19.01 -1.02 -43.51
CA VAL A 860 -18.37 -1.48 -42.28
C VAL A 860 -18.02 -2.95 -42.45
N ARG A 861 -16.78 -3.35 -42.15
CA ARG A 861 -16.26 -4.74 -42.23
C ARG A 861 -15.45 -5.17 -41.03
N SER A 862 -15.19 -4.27 -40.13
CA SER A 862 -14.34 -4.45 -38.94
C SER A 862 -14.88 -3.65 -37.77
N ALA A 863 -14.19 -3.70 -36.63
CA ALA A 863 -14.57 -2.97 -35.44
C ALA A 863 -14.54 -1.44 -35.61
N TYR A 864 -13.85 -0.93 -36.62
CA TYR A 864 -13.72 0.50 -36.91
C TYR A 864 -13.99 0.79 -38.38
N ALA A 865 -14.87 1.74 -38.66
CA ALA A 865 -15.07 2.27 -40.00
C ALA A 865 -15.27 3.79 -39.97
N ALA A 866 -14.40 4.54 -40.63
CA ALA A 866 -14.52 5.99 -40.79
C ALA A 866 -14.79 6.30 -42.29
N LEU A 867 -15.96 6.80 -42.57
CA LEU A 867 -16.46 6.98 -43.92
C LEU A 867 -16.63 8.47 -44.21
N ARG A 868 -16.04 8.95 -45.33
CA ARG A 868 -16.18 10.33 -45.76
C ARG A 868 -17.60 10.61 -46.24
N VAL A 869 -18.15 11.68 -45.80
CA VAL A 869 -19.47 12.17 -46.18
C VAL A 869 -19.33 13.62 -46.58
N SER A 870 -20.22 14.10 -47.43
CA SER A 870 -20.32 15.52 -47.80
C SER A 870 -21.77 15.95 -47.87
N GLY A 871 -22.11 17.02 -47.18
CA GLY A 871 -23.42 17.65 -47.19
C GLY A 871 -24.20 17.55 -45.88
N THR A 872 -25.45 18.04 -45.95
CA THR A 872 -26.34 18.04 -44.80
C THR A 872 -27.00 16.67 -44.66
N VAL A 873 -26.86 16.08 -43.47
CA VAL A 873 -27.34 14.75 -43.11
C VAL A 873 -28.29 14.87 -41.91
N ASP A 874 -29.43 14.19 -41.96
CA ASP A 874 -30.40 14.09 -40.86
C ASP A 874 -30.54 12.68 -40.32
N ALA A 875 -30.01 11.64 -41.02
CA ALA A 875 -29.94 10.29 -40.51
C ALA A 875 -28.78 9.49 -41.14
N VAL A 876 -28.32 8.50 -40.42
CA VAL A 876 -27.38 7.47 -40.88
C VAL A 876 -28.00 6.10 -40.62
N ARG A 877 -27.83 5.16 -41.52
CA ARG A 877 -28.20 3.77 -41.25
C ARG A 877 -27.12 2.79 -41.68
N VAL A 878 -27.01 1.74 -40.88
CA VAL A 878 -26.20 0.56 -41.20
C VAL A 878 -27.15 -0.55 -41.62
N ARG A 879 -27.11 -0.89 -42.89
CA ARG A 879 -27.84 -2.03 -43.45
C ARG A 879 -26.96 -3.26 -43.34
N TRP A 880 -27.30 -4.12 -42.42
CA TRP A 880 -26.50 -5.29 -42.12
C TRP A 880 -26.50 -6.31 -43.28
N THR A 881 -25.37 -7.01 -43.42
CA THR A 881 -25.29 -8.16 -44.32
C THR A 881 -25.93 -9.35 -43.62
N ALA A 882 -26.92 -9.96 -44.24
CA ALA A 882 -27.61 -11.13 -43.70
C ALA A 882 -26.63 -12.25 -43.34
N ARG A 883 -26.87 -12.93 -42.17
CA ARG A 883 -26.03 -13.98 -41.60
C ARG A 883 -24.63 -13.51 -41.13
N ALA A 884 -24.41 -12.22 -40.96
CA ALA A 884 -23.27 -11.71 -40.26
C ALA A 884 -23.33 -12.09 -38.76
N THR A 885 -22.22 -11.89 -38.05
CA THR A 885 -22.19 -11.96 -36.59
C THR A 885 -23.24 -10.99 -36.01
N ALA A 886 -23.86 -11.34 -34.87
CA ALA A 886 -24.74 -10.41 -34.17
C ALA A 886 -23.95 -9.13 -33.80
N PRO A 887 -24.36 -7.95 -34.31
CA PRO A 887 -23.59 -6.73 -34.13
C PRO A 887 -23.55 -6.27 -32.65
N GLN A 888 -22.39 -5.80 -32.23
CA GLN A 888 -22.22 -5.06 -31.02
C GLN A 888 -21.65 -3.68 -31.37
N VAL A 889 -22.52 -2.67 -31.43
CA VAL A 889 -22.17 -1.31 -31.82
C VAL A 889 -21.92 -0.47 -30.60
N ALA A 890 -20.67 -0.09 -30.40
CA ALA A 890 -20.29 0.79 -29.29
C ALA A 890 -20.75 2.23 -29.55
N GLU A 891 -20.55 2.74 -30.82
CA GLU A 891 -20.95 4.11 -31.12
C GLU A 891 -21.10 4.33 -32.62
N VAL A 892 -22.02 5.18 -32.99
CA VAL A 892 -22.17 5.77 -34.38
C VAL A 892 -21.99 7.28 -34.25
N ILE A 893 -20.89 7.79 -34.78
CA ILE A 893 -20.49 9.18 -34.62
C ILE A 893 -20.67 9.96 -35.92
N LEU A 894 -21.38 11.09 -35.85
CA LEU A 894 -21.52 12.03 -36.96
C LEU A 894 -20.54 13.20 -36.73
N HIS A 895 -19.48 13.23 -37.50
CA HIS A 895 -18.51 14.33 -37.43
C HIS A 895 -19.01 15.53 -38.20
N ARG A 896 -19.23 16.63 -37.53
CA ARG A 896 -19.63 17.89 -38.16
C ARG A 896 -18.46 18.49 -38.92
N ALA A 897 -18.71 18.99 -40.09
CA ALA A 897 -17.74 19.76 -40.88
C ALA A 897 -17.40 21.03 -40.06
N THR A 898 -16.12 21.19 -39.75
CA THR A 898 -15.61 22.47 -39.26
C THR A 898 -15.66 23.47 -40.39
N GLY A 899 -16.54 24.49 -40.25
CA GLY A 899 -16.69 25.55 -41.23
C GLY A 899 -15.45 26.40 -41.45
#